data_e9e805246c2e748051b67ad89ff5525b
#
_entry.id   e9e805246c2e748051b67ad89ff5525b
#
_cell.length_a   1.000
_cell.length_b   1.000
_cell.length_c   1.000
_cell.angle_alpha   90.00
_cell.angle_beta   90.00
_cell.angle_gamma   90.00
#
_symmetry.space_group_name_H-M   'P 1'
#
loop_
_entity.id
_entity.type
_entity.pdbx_description
1 polymer ?
#
loop_
_entity_poly.entity_id
_entity_poly.type
_entity_poly.pdbx_seq_one_letter_code
_entity_poly.pdbx_strand_id
1 'polypeptide(L)'
;MNKLFSRIALSALLLGAPAAASAQSISIDAANIKGTISPLIYGAGAEDVNHEIYGGLYDQRIFGEGFEEPEAINIEGFLPYDEVWSVKNGVLSINTSNHGKLVYQTDYAKGSIEVEMLLGGGSPIAGLIIDVQEAGNGADNFRGYEIALNKNTGHFVFGKHDHNWQPVQDFATTFSVSAWNTLRVDFDGAKATCFVNGVQIYKNSDTATPLLHGMFGLRSYGGSASFRNLKVNGQPVAFKQTAAGISGMWYGVGNGKYTRVNSGFTGKASQMIQGTTGDGIRNLGLNHWGINIDKDEAYHGTVYLRGTADKVRVALQSKDGSREYAAQEIDGIKSAWKAFTFDLQPAASDSIGSFVLELASDGYVVADQVLLCTDSYPFRKDITESFRQQKLTFLRYGGTMVNAEEYMSKDMIGPRIERQPYKGHWYTYSTNGFAAPEFVEFARLIGTEPAIAINIEDNPQDVLAMLKEMEPYNLQMLEIGNEENLFTAARPAYEHYVERFKVLYDAIHRVYPDMQFIHAAWWRADELETMEYVFHELDGKADFWDFHPWTETPQQAKDVENDIKNMQSKFLQWNPDTKMRCAIFEENGNTHDMARALAHAYMLNNVRRSNGFVPLDSPANALQPYQQNDNGWDQGQIFFSPSSVWNQPPYYAQQMAAETHQPLLVESELSRMSNIDVTATRSEDGKTLVIHAVNYGTTTGNLTLNLSNFGEVKSIKRLSLSGPANGENTPMQPRLYVPVEVDVEVGSKLRLNAYSYTVFVISASDVLGMEKHTADYPDDKCYDLAGRLINDTTNATIIIQNRRKFLK
;
A
#
# COMPACT_ATOMS: atom_id res chain seq x y z
N MET A 1 31.77 -24.47 -64.57
CA MET A 1 31.26 -24.17 -65.96
C MET A 1 30.19 -23.06 -65.82
N ASN A 2 30.59 -21.90 -66.29
CA ASN A 2 29.88 -20.92 -67.15
C ASN A 2 28.43 -20.57 -66.75
N LYS A 3 28.03 -19.28 -66.63
CA LYS A 3 28.36 -18.01 -67.31
C LYS A 3 27.84 -16.82 -66.53
N LEU A 4 28.64 -15.77 -66.50
CA LEU A 4 28.25 -14.37 -66.33
C LEU A 4 27.10 -13.96 -67.25
N PHE A 5 26.12 -13.15 -66.75
CA PHE A 5 25.47 -12.11 -67.53
C PHE A 5 25.17 -10.92 -66.64
N SER A 6 25.86 -9.84 -66.98
CA SER A 6 25.68 -8.46 -66.58
C SER A 6 24.34 -7.92 -67.08
N ARG A 7 23.53 -7.27 -66.20
CA ARG A 7 22.52 -6.27 -66.65
C ARG A 7 22.65 -5.05 -65.80
N ILE A 8 23.04 -4.00 -66.43
CA ILE A 8 22.95 -2.61 -66.02
C ILE A 8 21.45 -2.28 -65.86
N ALA A 9 20.98 -1.92 -64.65
CA ALA A 9 19.64 -1.34 -64.44
C ALA A 9 19.82 0.11 -64.06
N LEU A 10 19.24 0.96 -64.89
CA LEU A 10 19.16 2.42 -64.86
C LEU A 10 18.41 2.85 -63.57
N SER A 11 19.13 3.51 -62.65
CA SER A 11 18.49 4.08 -61.43
C SER A 11 17.73 5.36 -61.80
N ALA A 12 16.43 5.25 -61.85
CA ALA A 12 15.56 6.44 -61.90
C ALA A 12 15.54 7.09 -60.50
N LEU A 13 16.16 8.24 -60.33
CA LEU A 13 15.95 9.10 -59.17
C LEU A 13 14.49 9.58 -59.21
N LEU A 14 13.66 8.92 -58.41
CA LEU A 14 12.43 9.51 -57.95
C LEU A 14 12.79 10.51 -56.86
N LEU A 15 12.82 11.78 -57.18
CA LEU A 15 12.72 12.87 -56.22
C LEU A 15 11.40 12.73 -55.48
N GLY A 16 11.38 12.01 -54.37
CA GLY A 16 10.27 12.03 -53.44
C GLY A 16 10.13 13.46 -52.90
N ALA A 17 9.05 14.13 -53.25
CA ALA A 17 8.65 15.34 -52.55
C ALA A 17 8.64 15.02 -51.04
N PRO A 18 9.20 15.89 -50.17
CA PRO A 18 9.08 15.67 -48.72
C PRO A 18 7.58 15.61 -48.41
N ALA A 19 7.13 14.45 -47.93
CA ALA A 19 5.82 14.39 -47.30
C ALA A 19 5.83 15.46 -46.21
N ALA A 20 5.04 16.52 -46.42
CA ALA A 20 4.86 17.55 -45.41
C ALA A 20 4.43 16.81 -44.14
N ALA A 21 5.29 16.74 -43.16
CA ALA A 21 4.96 16.19 -41.86
C ALA A 21 3.75 17.00 -41.39
N SER A 22 2.56 16.38 -41.41
CA SER A 22 1.34 17.03 -40.93
C SER A 22 1.61 17.51 -39.52
N ALA A 23 1.48 18.82 -39.28
CA ALA A 23 1.71 19.40 -37.98
C ALA A 23 0.85 18.68 -36.94
N GLN A 24 1.47 18.21 -35.85
CA GLN A 24 0.76 17.60 -34.74
C GLN A 24 -0.15 18.66 -34.13
N SER A 25 -1.45 18.37 -33.97
CA SER A 25 -2.43 19.32 -33.45
C SER A 25 -3.44 18.63 -32.52
N ILE A 26 -3.94 19.42 -31.59
CA ILE A 26 -5.13 19.11 -30.81
C ILE A 26 -6.23 20.13 -31.20
N SER A 27 -7.40 19.64 -31.55
CA SER A 27 -8.59 20.48 -31.86
C SER A 27 -9.62 20.31 -30.75
N ILE A 28 -10.07 21.41 -30.17
CA ILE A 28 -11.03 21.41 -29.05
C ILE A 28 -12.16 22.37 -29.40
N ASP A 29 -13.40 21.85 -29.34
CA ASP A 29 -14.62 22.70 -29.37
C ASP A 29 -15.13 22.87 -27.93
N ALA A 30 -14.87 24.03 -27.35
CA ALA A 30 -15.22 24.30 -25.96
C ALA A 30 -16.73 24.41 -25.70
N ALA A 31 -17.57 24.57 -26.75
CA ALA A 31 -19.04 24.55 -26.64
C ALA A 31 -19.63 23.14 -26.75
N ASN A 32 -18.89 22.18 -27.32
CA ASN A 32 -19.39 20.82 -27.50
C ASN A 32 -19.14 19.98 -26.25
N ILE A 33 -20.05 20.07 -25.27
CA ILE A 33 -20.02 19.33 -24.02
C ILE A 33 -20.43 17.89 -24.29
N LYS A 34 -19.57 16.94 -23.92
CA LYS A 34 -19.81 15.49 -24.07
C LYS A 34 -20.41 14.88 -22.82
N GLY A 35 -20.24 15.50 -21.66
CA GLY A 35 -20.78 15.02 -20.39
C GLY A 35 -20.23 15.73 -19.17
N THR A 36 -20.62 15.23 -18.00
CA THR A 36 -20.18 15.72 -16.70
C THR A 36 -19.21 14.73 -16.07
N ILE A 37 -18.26 15.25 -15.31
CA ILE A 37 -17.21 14.49 -14.63
C ILE A 37 -17.45 14.57 -13.13
N SER A 38 -17.54 13.42 -12.48
CA SER A 38 -17.64 13.35 -11.02
C SER A 38 -16.39 13.96 -10.36
N PRO A 39 -16.55 14.77 -9.31
CA PRO A 39 -15.39 15.18 -8.51
C PRO A 39 -14.76 14.03 -7.71
N LEU A 40 -15.42 12.87 -7.56
CA LEU A 40 -14.97 11.74 -6.76
C LEU A 40 -14.08 10.74 -7.52
N ILE A 41 -13.60 11.11 -8.71
CA ILE A 41 -12.65 10.28 -9.48
C ILE A 41 -11.19 10.41 -9.01
N TYR A 42 -10.92 11.15 -7.96
CA TYR A 42 -9.58 11.37 -7.42
C TYR A 42 -9.47 10.67 -6.07
N GLY A 43 -9.56 9.35 -6.10
CA GLY A 43 -9.53 8.52 -4.91
C GLY A 43 -8.20 7.85 -4.64
N ALA A 44 -8.14 7.11 -3.53
CA ALA A 44 -7.11 6.14 -3.21
C ALA A 44 -7.67 5.04 -2.29
N GLY A 45 -7.18 3.83 -2.47
CA GLY A 45 -7.49 2.70 -1.59
C GLY A 45 -6.57 2.66 -0.38
N ALA A 46 -7.09 2.22 0.75
CA ALA A 46 -6.34 1.92 1.95
C ALA A 46 -6.65 0.49 2.40
N GLU A 47 -5.63 -0.34 2.39
CA GLU A 47 -5.64 -1.73 2.82
C GLU A 47 -4.35 -2.01 3.58
N ASP A 48 -4.39 -2.88 4.60
CA ASP A 48 -3.23 -3.23 5.42
C ASP A 48 -2.50 -4.46 4.86
N VAL A 49 -2.02 -4.35 3.60
CA VAL A 49 -1.34 -5.44 2.88
C VAL A 49 0.07 -5.67 3.42
N ASN A 50 0.84 -4.58 3.63
CA ASN A 50 2.23 -4.59 4.06
C ASN A 50 2.46 -3.73 5.32
N HIS A 51 1.48 -3.65 6.23
CA HIS A 51 1.49 -2.77 7.40
C HIS A 51 1.39 -1.27 7.05
N GLU A 52 0.56 -0.94 6.07
CA GLU A 52 0.26 0.44 5.67
C GLU A 52 -0.52 1.19 6.75
N ILE A 53 -1.39 0.48 7.44
CA ILE A 53 -2.24 1.03 8.51
C ILE A 53 -1.55 0.82 9.85
N TYR A 54 -1.38 -0.44 10.26
CA TYR A 54 -0.74 -0.81 11.52
C TYR A 54 0.78 -0.81 11.38
N GLY A 55 1.40 0.31 11.63
CA GLY A 55 2.82 0.63 11.43
C GLY A 55 3.00 1.92 10.63
N GLY A 56 1.96 2.34 9.89
CA GLY A 56 1.91 3.54 9.06
C GLY A 56 0.93 4.59 9.56
N LEU A 57 -0.31 4.58 9.03
CA LEU A 57 -1.31 5.60 9.31
C LEU A 57 -1.71 5.65 10.79
N TYR A 58 -1.86 4.51 11.43
CA TYR A 58 -2.17 4.40 12.86
C TYR A 58 -0.97 4.81 13.70
N ASP A 59 -1.12 5.84 14.53
CA ASP A 59 -0.03 6.38 15.38
C ASP A 59 0.24 5.50 16.61
N GLN A 60 0.39 4.19 16.39
CA GLN A 60 0.88 3.22 17.36
C GLN A 60 2.34 2.89 17.04
N ARG A 61 3.27 3.20 17.96
CA ARG A 61 4.71 3.01 17.75
C ARG A 61 5.21 1.62 18.18
N ILE A 62 4.43 0.93 19.02
CA ILE A 62 4.72 -0.45 19.42
C ILE A 62 4.14 -1.38 18.36
N PHE A 63 4.93 -2.36 17.91
CA PHE A 63 4.46 -3.43 17.05
C PHE A 63 4.43 -4.73 17.86
N GLY A 64 3.30 -5.47 17.85
CA GLY A 64 3.07 -6.60 18.74
C GLY A 64 2.64 -6.18 20.15
N GLU A 65 1.77 -5.17 20.27
CA GLU A 65 1.31 -4.56 21.52
C GLU A 65 0.50 -5.50 22.42
N GLY A 66 -0.20 -6.47 21.80
CA GLY A 66 -1.07 -7.44 22.49
C GLY A 66 -0.39 -8.78 22.80
N PHE A 67 0.89 -8.95 22.43
CA PHE A 67 1.66 -10.21 22.66
C PHE A 67 1.02 -11.45 22.02
N GLU A 68 0.21 -11.30 20.99
CA GLU A 68 -0.48 -12.41 20.30
C GLU A 68 0.47 -13.26 19.45
N GLU A 69 1.57 -12.70 18.98
CA GLU A 69 2.58 -13.40 18.20
C GLU A 69 3.18 -14.56 19.00
N PRO A 70 3.52 -15.67 18.35
CA PRO A 70 4.14 -16.80 19.02
C PRO A 70 5.46 -16.40 19.67
N GLU A 71 5.89 -17.21 20.65
CA GLU A 71 7.16 -17.02 21.31
C GLU A 71 8.31 -16.99 20.29
N ALA A 72 9.03 -15.87 20.23
CA ALA A 72 10.23 -15.72 19.42
C ALA A 72 11.47 -16.18 20.19
N ILE A 73 12.42 -16.80 19.48
CA ILE A 73 13.70 -17.15 20.06
C ILE A 73 14.66 -15.96 19.98
N ASN A 74 15.25 -15.61 21.11
CA ASN A 74 16.34 -14.63 21.17
C ASN A 74 17.68 -15.38 21.10
N ILE A 75 18.45 -15.18 20.04
CA ILE A 75 19.77 -15.80 19.83
C ILE A 75 20.84 -14.71 19.84
N GLU A 76 21.88 -14.89 20.63
CA GLU A 76 22.97 -13.92 20.77
C GLU A 76 23.57 -13.53 19.40
N GLY A 77 23.53 -12.25 19.07
CA GLY A 77 24.06 -11.69 17.83
C GLY A 77 23.14 -11.81 16.60
N PHE A 78 21.96 -12.44 16.71
CA PHE A 78 21.05 -12.63 15.59
C PHE A 78 19.69 -11.95 15.82
N LEU A 79 19.09 -11.47 14.72
CA LEU A 79 17.69 -11.08 14.66
C LEU A 79 16.89 -12.06 13.79
N PRO A 80 15.82 -12.69 14.31
CA PRO A 80 14.90 -13.49 13.52
C PRO A 80 13.89 -12.59 12.80
N TYR A 81 13.49 -13.02 11.61
CA TYR A 81 12.41 -12.46 10.82
C TYR A 81 11.47 -13.59 10.39
N ASP A 82 10.15 -13.32 10.42
CA ASP A 82 9.06 -14.19 10.06
C ASP A 82 8.86 -15.35 11.05
N GLU A 83 9.36 -16.51 10.80
CA GLU A 83 9.09 -17.74 11.51
C GLU A 83 9.85 -17.93 12.84
N VAL A 84 9.29 -18.80 13.66
CA VAL A 84 9.90 -19.17 14.95
C VAL A 84 11.07 -20.14 14.73
N TRP A 85 12.25 -19.71 15.15
CA TRP A 85 13.44 -20.53 15.19
C TRP A 85 13.57 -21.24 16.54
N SER A 86 14.29 -22.32 16.59
CA SER A 86 14.58 -23.07 17.83
C SER A 86 16.03 -23.51 17.88
N VAL A 87 16.60 -23.54 19.10
CA VAL A 87 17.96 -24.09 19.34
C VAL A 87 17.88 -25.27 20.28
N LYS A 88 18.41 -26.41 19.84
CA LYS A 88 18.52 -27.61 20.69
C LYS A 88 19.88 -28.26 20.49
N ASN A 89 20.63 -28.41 21.58
CA ASN A 89 21.99 -29.03 21.58
C ASN A 89 22.94 -28.40 20.54
N GLY A 90 22.89 -27.05 20.35
CA GLY A 90 23.74 -26.33 19.43
C GLY A 90 23.29 -26.43 17.94
N VAL A 91 22.15 -27.06 17.71
CA VAL A 91 21.51 -27.09 16.38
C VAL A 91 20.39 -26.04 16.34
N LEU A 92 20.51 -25.11 15.44
CA LEU A 92 19.45 -24.15 15.09
C LEU A 92 18.52 -24.79 14.07
N SER A 93 17.21 -24.66 14.24
CA SER A 93 16.23 -25.24 13.33
C SER A 93 15.08 -24.29 13.11
N ILE A 94 14.55 -24.29 11.87
CA ILE A 94 13.29 -23.69 11.48
C ILE A 94 12.36 -24.79 10.97
N ASN A 95 11.10 -24.75 11.38
CA ASN A 95 10.07 -25.64 10.92
C ASN A 95 8.91 -24.81 10.33
N THR A 96 9.00 -24.54 9.07
CA THR A 96 8.02 -23.73 8.35
C THR A 96 7.55 -24.44 7.08
N SER A 97 6.33 -24.14 6.66
CA SER A 97 5.83 -24.45 5.32
C SER A 97 5.97 -23.25 4.37
N ASN A 98 6.35 -22.11 4.89
CA ASN A 98 6.46 -20.84 4.20
C ASN A 98 7.92 -20.39 4.09
N HIS A 99 8.39 -19.47 4.90
CA HIS A 99 9.75 -18.92 4.87
C HIS A 99 10.20 -18.41 6.24
N GLY A 100 11.49 -18.15 6.37
CA GLY A 100 12.07 -17.44 7.52
C GLY A 100 13.55 -17.19 7.33
N LYS A 101 14.01 -16.07 7.87
CA LYS A 101 15.43 -15.70 7.90
C LYS A 101 15.89 -15.30 9.29
N LEU A 102 17.15 -15.57 9.58
CA LEU A 102 17.82 -15.22 10.81
C LEU A 102 19.11 -14.49 10.45
N VAL A 103 19.24 -13.21 10.79
CA VAL A 103 20.31 -12.32 10.32
C VAL A 103 21.29 -11.99 11.46
N TYR A 104 22.56 -12.24 11.27
CA TYR A 104 23.65 -11.92 12.20
C TYR A 104 23.99 -10.43 12.13
N GLN A 105 23.94 -9.74 13.24
CA GLN A 105 23.96 -8.28 13.35
C GLN A 105 25.37 -7.65 13.27
N THR A 106 26.27 -8.24 12.48
CA THR A 106 27.61 -7.69 12.23
C THR A 106 27.81 -7.54 10.74
N ASP A 107 28.21 -6.35 10.32
CA ASP A 107 28.50 -5.99 8.93
C ASP A 107 29.88 -6.46 8.49
N TYR A 108 29.99 -7.02 7.30
CA TYR A 108 31.23 -7.50 6.68
C TYR A 108 31.32 -7.04 5.24
N ALA A 109 32.44 -6.41 4.87
CA ALA A 109 32.76 -6.12 3.47
C ALA A 109 33.42 -7.31 2.75
N LYS A 110 34.05 -8.22 3.51
CA LYS A 110 34.69 -9.44 3.01
C LYS A 110 34.85 -10.48 4.10
N GLY A 111 34.88 -11.74 3.72
CA GLY A 111 35.06 -12.83 4.66
C GLY A 111 34.76 -14.20 4.08
N SER A 112 34.64 -15.16 5.01
CA SER A 112 34.22 -16.52 4.72
C SER A 112 33.16 -16.94 5.74
N ILE A 113 32.05 -17.50 5.27
CA ILE A 113 31.00 -18.06 6.11
C ILE A 113 30.81 -19.51 5.73
N GLU A 114 30.85 -20.41 6.73
CA GLU A 114 30.68 -21.84 6.55
C GLU A 114 29.63 -22.34 7.55
N VAL A 115 28.70 -23.17 7.10
CA VAL A 115 27.69 -23.80 7.96
C VAL A 115 27.38 -25.21 7.49
N GLU A 116 27.11 -26.12 8.43
CA GLU A 116 26.51 -27.41 8.11
C GLU A 116 24.98 -27.28 8.13
N MET A 117 24.33 -27.77 7.08
CA MET A 117 22.90 -27.66 6.87
C MET A 117 22.26 -29.02 6.57
N LEU A 118 21.07 -29.26 7.13
CA LEU A 118 20.20 -30.40 6.86
C LEU A 118 18.85 -29.92 6.35
N LEU A 119 18.45 -30.38 5.16
CA LEU A 119 17.15 -30.09 4.56
C LEU A 119 16.06 -30.98 5.18
N GLY A 120 15.04 -30.36 5.78
CA GLY A 120 14.00 -31.04 6.55
C GLY A 120 12.75 -31.40 5.75
N GLY A 121 11.59 -31.30 6.40
CA GLY A 121 10.27 -31.55 5.79
C GLY A 121 9.87 -30.47 4.76
N GLY A 122 8.91 -30.79 3.91
CA GLY A 122 8.52 -29.93 2.81
C GLY A 122 9.49 -29.96 1.63
N SER A 123 9.53 -28.88 0.85
CA SER A 123 10.41 -28.70 -0.30
C SER A 123 11.38 -27.52 -0.10
N PRO A 124 12.22 -27.53 0.97
CA PRO A 124 13.02 -26.38 1.32
C PRO A 124 14.04 -25.99 0.25
N ILE A 125 14.13 -24.68 0.01
CA ILE A 125 15.28 -24.00 -0.56
C ILE A 125 15.93 -23.30 0.64
N ALA A 126 17.11 -23.78 1.07
CA ALA A 126 17.71 -23.28 2.30
C ALA A 126 19.22 -23.08 2.18
N GLY A 127 19.77 -22.13 2.93
CA GLY A 127 21.18 -21.83 2.88
C GLY A 127 21.58 -20.55 3.61
N LEU A 128 22.61 -19.91 3.03
CA LEU A 128 23.21 -18.66 3.50
C LEU A 128 22.66 -17.46 2.71
N ILE A 129 22.52 -16.34 3.38
CA ILE A 129 22.38 -15.01 2.77
C ILE A 129 23.56 -14.14 3.21
N ILE A 130 24.13 -13.37 2.27
CA ILE A 130 25.29 -12.49 2.52
C ILE A 130 25.04 -11.09 1.96
N ASP A 131 25.84 -10.12 2.42
CA ASP A 131 25.69 -8.69 2.10
C ASP A 131 24.29 -8.19 2.41
N VAL A 132 23.66 -8.75 3.47
CA VAL A 132 22.28 -8.45 3.85
C VAL A 132 22.19 -7.02 4.35
N GLN A 133 21.34 -6.25 3.71
CA GLN A 133 20.96 -4.90 4.07
C GLN A 133 19.43 -4.83 4.14
N GLU A 134 18.89 -3.90 4.93
CA GLU A 134 17.47 -3.55 4.90
C GLU A 134 16.54 -4.75 5.12
N ALA A 135 16.93 -5.69 6.01
CA ALA A 135 16.11 -6.86 6.29
C ALA A 135 14.81 -6.50 7.01
N GLY A 136 13.70 -7.09 6.55
CA GLY A 136 12.37 -7.00 7.14
C GLY A 136 11.63 -8.34 7.11
N ASN A 137 10.40 -8.41 7.61
CA ASN A 137 9.53 -9.57 7.46
C ASN A 137 9.17 -9.76 5.98
N GLY A 138 8.85 -11.00 5.58
CA GLY A 138 8.59 -11.36 4.18
C GLY A 138 9.72 -12.17 3.54
N ALA A 139 9.37 -13.07 2.62
CA ALA A 139 10.27 -14.04 2.02
C ALA A 139 11.52 -13.38 1.42
N ASP A 140 11.32 -12.35 0.63
CA ASP A 140 12.34 -11.69 -0.17
C ASP A 140 12.68 -10.28 0.34
N ASN A 141 12.12 -9.88 1.49
CA ASN A 141 12.25 -8.54 2.02
C ASN A 141 13.61 -8.30 2.66
N PHE A 142 14.62 -8.12 1.81
CA PHE A 142 15.99 -7.68 2.13
C PHE A 142 16.75 -7.40 0.82
N ARG A 143 17.86 -6.71 0.92
CA ARG A 143 18.88 -6.63 -0.14
C ARG A 143 20.01 -7.56 0.22
N GLY A 144 20.46 -8.39 -0.71
CA GLY A 144 21.51 -9.37 -0.43
C GLY A 144 21.69 -10.41 -1.53
N TYR A 145 22.60 -11.36 -1.32
CA TYR A 145 22.76 -12.54 -2.18
C TYR A 145 22.38 -13.79 -1.41
N GLU A 146 21.62 -14.69 -2.04
CA GLU A 146 21.29 -16.01 -1.49
C GLU A 146 22.11 -17.11 -2.13
N ILE A 147 22.62 -18.02 -1.29
CA ILE A 147 23.38 -19.20 -1.63
C ILE A 147 22.65 -20.39 -1.00
N ALA A 148 21.93 -21.18 -1.78
CA ALA A 148 21.02 -22.19 -1.25
C ALA A 148 21.10 -23.53 -1.97
N LEU A 149 20.59 -24.59 -1.30
CA LEU A 149 20.32 -25.89 -1.88
C LEU A 149 18.81 -26.12 -1.95
N ASN A 150 18.32 -26.48 -3.13
CA ASN A 150 16.92 -26.80 -3.37
C ASN A 150 16.70 -28.31 -3.25
N LYS A 151 15.97 -28.75 -2.22
CA LYS A 151 15.69 -30.16 -1.97
C LYS A 151 14.90 -30.83 -3.07
N ASN A 152 13.94 -30.13 -3.65
CA ASN A 152 13.00 -30.69 -4.61
C ASN A 152 13.63 -30.96 -5.97
N THR A 153 14.54 -30.07 -6.41
CA THR A 153 15.19 -30.19 -7.73
C THR A 153 16.57 -30.84 -7.65
N GLY A 154 17.21 -30.89 -6.48
CA GLY A 154 18.62 -31.32 -6.34
C GLY A 154 19.59 -30.27 -6.85
N HIS A 155 19.19 -29.00 -6.91
CA HIS A 155 19.97 -27.90 -7.48
C HIS A 155 20.65 -27.05 -6.42
N PHE A 156 21.78 -26.49 -6.79
CA PHE A 156 22.35 -25.31 -6.19
C PHE A 156 21.66 -24.07 -6.79
N VAL A 157 21.33 -23.10 -5.92
CA VAL A 157 20.68 -21.84 -6.29
C VAL A 157 21.55 -20.70 -5.83
N PHE A 158 21.77 -19.71 -6.71
CA PHE A 158 22.37 -18.42 -6.40
C PHE A 158 21.51 -17.32 -7.00
N GLY A 159 21.13 -16.34 -6.19
CA GLY A 159 20.35 -15.21 -6.66
C GLY A 159 20.59 -13.97 -5.82
N LYS A 160 19.99 -12.88 -6.27
CA LYS A 160 20.02 -11.58 -5.60
C LYS A 160 18.62 -11.25 -5.11
N HIS A 161 18.54 -10.64 -3.95
CA HIS A 161 17.35 -9.98 -3.46
C HIS A 161 17.55 -8.47 -3.49
N ASP A 162 16.56 -7.77 -3.96
CA ASP A 162 16.41 -6.31 -3.89
C ASP A 162 14.94 -6.02 -3.58
N HIS A 163 14.51 -6.47 -2.37
CA HIS A 163 13.12 -6.60 -1.93
C HIS A 163 12.25 -7.43 -2.89
N ASN A 164 12.92 -8.21 -3.78
CA ASN A 164 12.33 -9.12 -4.75
C ASN A 164 13.39 -10.12 -5.19
N TRP A 165 12.97 -11.39 -5.42
CA TRP A 165 13.86 -12.44 -5.87
C TRP A 165 14.31 -12.26 -7.33
N GLN A 166 15.62 -12.26 -7.58
CA GLN A 166 16.25 -12.19 -8.89
C GLN A 166 17.17 -13.41 -9.08
N PRO A 167 16.72 -14.45 -9.82
CA PRO A 167 17.54 -15.64 -10.05
C PRO A 167 18.76 -15.31 -10.90
N VAL A 168 19.94 -15.77 -10.48
CA VAL A 168 21.19 -15.63 -11.22
C VAL A 168 21.68 -16.97 -11.74
N GLN A 169 21.66 -18.02 -10.90
CA GLN A 169 22.05 -19.39 -11.28
C GLN A 169 21.17 -20.43 -10.57
N ASP A 170 20.80 -21.46 -11.31
CA ASP A 170 20.07 -22.65 -10.84
C ASP A 170 20.53 -23.85 -11.65
N PHE A 171 21.26 -24.79 -11.03
CA PHE A 171 21.79 -25.96 -11.71
C PHE A 171 21.98 -27.16 -10.79
N ALA A 172 21.88 -28.37 -11.38
CA ALA A 172 22.03 -29.61 -10.65
C ALA A 172 23.45 -29.74 -10.04
N THR A 173 23.53 -30.10 -8.76
CA THR A 173 24.81 -30.34 -8.06
C THR A 173 24.68 -31.53 -7.12
N THR A 174 25.83 -32.06 -6.69
CA THR A 174 25.86 -33.24 -5.82
C THR A 174 25.82 -32.83 -4.36
N PHE A 175 24.71 -33.13 -3.68
CA PHE A 175 24.57 -33.03 -2.24
C PHE A 175 23.56 -34.07 -1.72
N SER A 176 23.53 -34.30 -0.43
CA SER A 176 22.57 -35.22 0.19
C SER A 176 21.29 -34.50 0.60
N VAL A 177 20.12 -34.97 0.18
CA VAL A 177 18.82 -34.41 0.61
C VAL A 177 18.39 -34.89 2.00
N SER A 178 19.08 -35.86 2.60
CA SER A 178 18.73 -36.50 3.87
C SER A 178 19.88 -36.54 4.88
N ALA A 179 21.03 -35.94 4.57
CA ALA A 179 22.17 -35.84 5.48
C ALA A 179 22.71 -34.40 5.52
N TRP A 180 23.55 -34.14 6.51
CA TRP A 180 24.20 -32.84 6.64
C TRP A 180 25.10 -32.55 5.44
N ASN A 181 25.00 -31.33 4.92
CA ASN A 181 25.88 -30.78 3.89
C ASN A 181 26.61 -29.57 4.43
N THR A 182 27.85 -29.36 4.03
CA THR A 182 28.58 -28.14 4.32
C THR A 182 28.39 -27.14 3.19
N LEU A 183 27.86 -25.97 3.50
CA LEU A 183 27.76 -24.84 2.58
C LEU A 183 28.74 -23.76 3.04
N ARG A 184 29.63 -23.29 2.13
CA ARG A 184 30.58 -22.21 2.39
C ARG A 184 30.55 -21.19 1.26
N VAL A 185 30.65 -19.93 1.65
CA VAL A 185 30.87 -18.80 0.74
C VAL A 185 32.07 -17.98 1.19
N ASP A 186 33.00 -17.73 0.26
CA ASP A 186 34.07 -16.75 0.43
C ASP A 186 33.68 -15.52 -0.39
N PHE A 187 33.62 -14.33 0.22
CA PHE A 187 33.14 -13.12 -0.43
C PHE A 187 34.08 -11.92 -0.21
N ASP A 188 34.10 -10.98 -1.18
CA ASP A 188 34.84 -9.73 -1.15
C ASP A 188 34.02 -8.69 -1.94
N GLY A 189 33.20 -7.92 -1.22
CA GLY A 189 32.12 -7.12 -1.80
C GLY A 189 31.23 -8.01 -2.66
N ALA A 190 30.83 -7.53 -3.83
CA ALA A 190 29.94 -8.25 -4.75
C ALA A 190 30.52 -9.54 -5.40
N LYS A 191 31.71 -9.98 -4.99
CA LYS A 191 32.31 -11.22 -5.48
C LYS A 191 32.07 -12.34 -4.48
N ALA A 192 31.51 -13.45 -4.93
CA ALA A 192 31.26 -14.64 -4.12
C ALA A 192 31.86 -15.89 -4.76
N THR A 193 32.51 -16.75 -3.96
CA THR A 193 32.92 -18.09 -4.34
C THR A 193 32.22 -19.09 -3.46
N CYS A 194 31.40 -19.98 -4.04
CA CYS A 194 30.52 -20.88 -3.32
C CYS A 194 31.05 -22.33 -3.37
N PHE A 195 30.94 -23.01 -2.23
CA PHE A 195 31.40 -24.39 -2.05
C PHE A 195 30.27 -25.23 -1.43
N VAL A 196 30.11 -26.46 -1.94
CA VAL A 196 29.25 -27.48 -1.34
C VAL A 196 30.11 -28.69 -1.00
N ASN A 197 30.09 -29.15 0.25
CA ASN A 197 30.86 -30.26 0.74
C ASN A 197 32.38 -30.15 0.40
N GLY A 198 32.93 -28.94 0.50
CA GLY A 198 34.34 -28.64 0.22
C GLY A 198 34.69 -28.48 -1.26
N VAL A 199 33.76 -28.76 -2.18
CA VAL A 199 33.97 -28.61 -3.63
C VAL A 199 33.49 -27.23 -4.07
N GLN A 200 34.37 -26.46 -4.76
CA GLN A 200 33.95 -25.18 -5.36
C GLN A 200 33.01 -25.47 -6.52
N ILE A 201 31.81 -24.89 -6.48
CA ILE A 201 30.75 -25.12 -7.48
C ILE A 201 30.38 -23.88 -8.29
N TYR A 202 30.57 -22.68 -7.70
CA TYR A 202 30.13 -21.45 -8.38
C TYR A 202 31.01 -20.25 -8.01
N LYS A 203 31.13 -19.29 -8.90
CA LYS A 203 31.70 -17.94 -8.66
C LYS A 203 30.80 -16.90 -9.27
N ASN A 204 30.53 -15.86 -8.51
CA ASN A 204 29.80 -14.68 -8.95
C ASN A 204 30.64 -13.42 -8.86
N SER A 205 30.35 -12.43 -9.71
CA SER A 205 30.83 -11.06 -9.61
C SER A 205 29.76 -10.12 -10.15
N ASP A 206 28.97 -9.52 -9.28
CA ASP A 206 27.99 -8.50 -9.67
C ASP A 206 28.71 -7.20 -9.99
N THR A 207 28.59 -6.74 -11.24
CA THR A 207 29.21 -5.50 -11.74
C THR A 207 28.16 -4.45 -12.08
N ALA A 208 26.89 -4.80 -12.09
CA ALA A 208 25.80 -3.89 -12.47
C ALA A 208 25.30 -3.06 -11.28
N THR A 209 24.93 -3.72 -10.20
CA THR A 209 24.41 -3.10 -8.98
C THR A 209 25.01 -3.80 -7.74
N PRO A 210 26.34 -3.71 -7.53
CA PRO A 210 27.01 -4.48 -6.49
C PRO A 210 26.62 -4.05 -5.09
N LEU A 211 26.39 -5.03 -4.21
CA LEU A 211 26.39 -4.81 -2.77
C LEU A 211 27.83 -5.04 -2.29
N LEU A 212 28.40 -4.07 -1.59
CA LEU A 212 29.83 -4.07 -1.25
C LEU A 212 30.12 -4.49 0.19
N HIS A 213 29.08 -4.52 1.01
CA HIS A 213 29.13 -4.93 2.41
C HIS A 213 27.73 -5.20 2.93
N GLY A 214 27.61 -5.89 4.02
CA GLY A 214 26.37 -6.15 4.71
C GLY A 214 26.49 -7.21 5.78
N MET A 215 25.38 -7.54 6.41
CA MET A 215 25.27 -8.63 7.35
C MET A 215 25.20 -9.97 6.61
N PHE A 216 25.25 -11.09 7.35
CA PHE A 216 24.94 -12.41 6.81
C PHE A 216 23.81 -13.07 7.61
N GLY A 217 23.19 -14.10 7.04
CA GLY A 217 22.15 -14.83 7.73
C GLY A 217 21.95 -16.25 7.21
N LEU A 218 20.97 -16.90 7.80
CA LEU A 218 20.46 -18.21 7.44
C LEU A 218 19.02 -18.05 6.97
N ARG A 219 18.64 -18.75 5.91
CA ARG A 219 17.30 -18.64 5.32
C ARG A 219 16.77 -20.03 4.96
N SER A 220 15.45 -20.22 5.07
CA SER A 220 14.73 -21.34 4.49
C SER A 220 13.42 -20.85 3.86
N TYR A 221 13.08 -21.38 2.71
CA TYR A 221 11.85 -21.11 1.97
C TYR A 221 11.18 -22.43 1.56
N GLY A 222 9.87 -22.58 1.76
CA GLY A 222 9.08 -23.74 1.33
C GLY A 222 9.29 -25.01 2.13
N GLY A 223 9.97 -24.98 3.27
CA GLY A 223 10.18 -26.14 4.11
C GLY A 223 11.15 -25.95 5.27
N SER A 224 11.29 -26.99 6.08
CA SER A 224 12.13 -26.99 7.27
C SER A 224 13.62 -27.13 6.94
N ALA A 225 14.47 -26.50 7.73
CA ALA A 225 15.92 -26.66 7.68
C ALA A 225 16.54 -26.64 9.08
N SER A 226 17.73 -27.27 9.22
CA SER A 226 18.53 -27.23 10.45
C SER A 226 19.97 -26.84 10.11
N PHE A 227 20.60 -26.09 11.01
CA PHE A 227 21.93 -25.53 10.83
C PHE A 227 22.80 -25.80 12.10
N ARG A 228 24.06 -26.07 11.90
CA ARG A 228 25.03 -26.25 12.97
C ARG A 228 26.46 -25.91 12.53
N ASN A 229 27.38 -25.85 13.45
CA ASN A 229 28.83 -25.66 13.19
C ASN A 229 29.12 -24.41 12.32
N LEU A 230 28.35 -23.33 12.56
CA LEU A 230 28.57 -22.05 11.89
C LEU A 230 29.97 -21.52 12.19
N LYS A 231 30.66 -21.06 11.13
CA LYS A 231 31.95 -20.39 11.25
C LYS A 231 31.95 -19.11 10.45
N VAL A 232 32.52 -18.05 10.99
CA VAL A 232 32.76 -16.78 10.36
C VAL A 232 34.27 -16.53 10.36
N ASN A 233 34.87 -16.38 9.20
CA ASN A 233 36.34 -16.26 9.05
C ASN A 233 37.11 -17.37 9.77
N GLY A 234 36.57 -18.59 9.72
CA GLY A 234 37.14 -19.77 10.41
C GLY A 234 36.91 -19.84 11.92
N GLN A 235 36.33 -18.80 12.53
CA GLN A 235 36.00 -18.80 13.95
C GLN A 235 34.59 -19.34 14.18
N PRO A 236 34.38 -20.26 15.15
CA PRO A 236 33.05 -20.79 15.44
C PRO A 236 32.13 -19.72 16.03
N VAL A 237 30.88 -19.67 15.55
CA VAL A 237 29.80 -18.88 16.10
C VAL A 237 28.73 -19.84 16.63
N ALA A 238 28.50 -19.80 17.93
CA ALA A 238 27.55 -20.68 18.59
C ALA A 238 26.13 -20.10 18.48
N PHE A 239 25.14 -20.94 18.22
CA PHE A 239 23.74 -20.58 18.39
C PHE A 239 23.40 -20.65 19.87
N LYS A 240 23.45 -19.52 20.56
CA LYS A 240 23.17 -19.41 21.99
C LYS A 240 21.88 -18.67 22.22
N GLN A 241 20.89 -19.37 22.74
CA GLN A 241 19.65 -18.75 23.19
C GLN A 241 19.90 -17.87 24.40
N THR A 242 19.54 -16.60 24.35
CA THR A 242 19.74 -15.63 25.45
C THR A 242 18.48 -15.42 26.27
N ALA A 243 17.28 -15.57 25.70
CA ALA A 243 16.02 -15.52 26.41
C ALA A 243 15.03 -16.51 25.75
N ALA A 244 14.01 -16.93 26.52
CA ALA A 244 12.91 -17.75 26.06
C ALA A 244 11.63 -17.27 26.74
N GLY A 245 10.48 -17.59 26.20
CA GLY A 245 9.17 -17.21 26.75
C GLY A 245 8.78 -15.76 26.47
N ILE A 246 9.36 -15.15 25.44
CA ILE A 246 9.03 -13.77 25.01
C ILE A 246 8.21 -13.85 23.73
N SER A 247 7.10 -13.10 23.67
CA SER A 247 6.30 -12.93 22.48
C SER A 247 7.09 -12.32 21.32
N GLY A 248 6.77 -12.66 20.08
CA GLY A 248 7.33 -12.06 18.87
C GLY A 248 7.31 -10.53 18.93
N MET A 249 8.18 -9.87 18.17
CA MET A 249 8.41 -8.40 18.17
C MET A 249 9.07 -7.85 19.44
N TRP A 250 9.25 -8.62 20.51
CA TRP A 250 9.86 -8.19 21.77
C TRP A 250 11.17 -8.93 22.06
N TYR A 251 12.06 -8.27 22.79
CA TYR A 251 13.39 -8.79 23.21
C TYR A 251 13.56 -8.70 24.70
N GLY A 252 14.27 -9.66 25.31
CA GLY A 252 14.61 -9.63 26.73
C GLY A 252 15.65 -8.56 27.06
N VAL A 253 15.47 -7.91 28.19
CA VAL A 253 16.42 -6.98 28.83
C VAL A 253 16.79 -7.54 30.21
N GLY A 254 18.09 -7.55 30.55
CA GLY A 254 18.55 -8.11 31.78
C GLY A 254 18.64 -9.64 31.78
N ASN A 255 18.39 -10.25 32.96
CA ASN A 255 18.49 -11.71 33.16
C ASN A 255 17.19 -12.31 33.73
N GLY A 256 16.06 -11.61 33.50
CA GLY A 256 14.77 -12.03 33.99
C GLY A 256 14.28 -13.35 33.42
N LYS A 257 13.28 -13.92 34.06
CA LYS A 257 12.51 -15.05 33.52
C LYS A 257 11.27 -14.53 32.82
N TYR A 258 11.08 -14.92 31.55
CA TYR A 258 9.98 -14.52 30.74
C TYR A 258 9.02 -15.68 30.49
N THR A 259 7.75 -15.38 30.36
CA THR A 259 6.74 -16.38 30.02
C THR A 259 5.62 -15.70 29.22
N ARG A 260 5.37 -16.17 28.02
CA ARG A 260 4.16 -15.82 27.30
C ARG A 260 2.99 -16.57 27.95
N VAL A 261 2.05 -15.82 28.53
CA VAL A 261 0.89 -16.37 29.26
C VAL A 261 -0.27 -16.51 28.29
N ASN A 262 -0.91 -17.69 28.24
CA ASN A 262 -2.04 -17.97 27.37
C ASN A 262 -3.37 -17.39 27.91
N SER A 263 -3.37 -16.11 28.28
CA SER A 263 -4.50 -15.34 28.78
C SER A 263 -4.11 -13.86 28.82
N GLY A 264 -4.79 -13.03 28.03
CA GLY A 264 -4.58 -11.59 28.00
C GLY A 264 -5.61 -10.79 28.80
N PHE A 265 -5.44 -9.48 28.84
CA PHE A 265 -6.50 -8.51 29.14
C PHE A 265 -7.50 -8.51 27.98
N THR A 266 -6.99 -8.42 26.73
CA THR A 266 -7.71 -8.73 25.49
C THR A 266 -7.01 -9.87 24.77
N GLY A 267 -7.64 -10.47 23.77
CA GLY A 267 -7.04 -11.55 22.99
C GLY A 267 -6.75 -12.80 23.80
N LYS A 268 -5.73 -13.54 23.36
CA LYS A 268 -5.40 -14.90 23.88
C LYS A 268 -4.08 -14.95 24.64
N ALA A 269 -3.30 -13.87 24.65
CA ALA A 269 -1.94 -13.87 25.22
C ALA A 269 -1.62 -12.62 26.02
N SER A 270 -0.54 -12.69 26.79
CA SER A 270 0.08 -11.57 27.51
C SER A 270 1.51 -11.96 27.88
N GLN A 271 2.35 -11.00 28.29
CA GLN A 271 3.75 -11.23 28.60
C GLN A 271 4.05 -11.12 30.08
N MET A 272 4.53 -12.16 30.71
CA MET A 272 5.06 -12.11 32.07
C MET A 272 6.56 -11.84 32.06
N ILE A 273 6.99 -10.92 32.93
CA ILE A 273 8.37 -10.60 33.26
C ILE A 273 8.54 -10.85 34.76
N GLN A 274 9.48 -11.70 35.12
CA GLN A 274 9.79 -12.03 36.54
C GLN A 274 11.26 -11.86 36.79
N GLY A 275 11.65 -11.13 37.85
CA GLY A 275 13.05 -10.86 38.14
C GLY A 275 13.25 -9.76 39.16
N THR A 276 14.31 -9.01 38.95
CA THR A 276 14.75 -7.88 39.78
C THR A 276 14.76 -6.59 38.99
N THR A 277 15.04 -5.46 39.64
CA THR A 277 15.16 -4.17 39.00
C THR A 277 16.08 -4.22 37.77
N GLY A 278 15.60 -3.72 36.61
CA GLY A 278 16.30 -3.70 35.33
C GLY A 278 16.01 -4.92 34.42
N ASP A 279 15.31 -5.95 34.90
CA ASP A 279 14.83 -7.04 34.05
C ASP A 279 13.57 -6.61 33.33
N GLY A 280 13.49 -6.77 32.01
CA GLY A 280 12.39 -6.23 31.21
C GLY A 280 12.34 -6.75 29.78
N ILE A 281 11.54 -6.09 28.97
CA ILE A 281 11.39 -6.35 27.53
C ILE A 281 11.53 -5.06 26.73
N ARG A 282 12.03 -5.18 25.51
CA ARG A 282 12.28 -4.09 24.56
C ARG A 282 11.52 -4.31 23.27
N ASN A 283 10.92 -3.25 22.72
CA ASN A 283 10.31 -3.21 21.40
C ASN A 283 11.09 -2.29 20.45
N LEU A 284 11.27 -2.72 19.21
CA LEU A 284 11.97 -1.98 18.17
C LEU A 284 11.04 -1.50 17.04
N GLY A 285 9.72 -1.48 17.29
CA GLY A 285 8.74 -1.12 16.28
C GLY A 285 8.64 -2.10 15.12
N LEU A 286 7.99 -1.68 14.04
CA LEU A 286 7.79 -2.47 12.84
C LEU A 286 9.14 -2.95 12.28
N ASN A 287 9.21 -4.22 11.91
CA ASN A 287 10.39 -4.89 11.32
C ASN A 287 11.70 -4.69 12.09
N HIS A 288 11.64 -4.36 13.38
CA HIS A 288 12.82 -4.05 14.19
C HIS A 288 13.66 -2.88 13.63
N TRP A 289 13.04 -2.03 12.82
CA TRP A 289 13.70 -0.87 12.21
C TRP A 289 14.06 0.22 13.22
N GLY A 290 13.41 0.20 14.36
CA GLY A 290 13.51 1.20 15.40
C GLY A 290 12.29 2.09 15.46
N ILE A 291 12.11 2.74 16.62
CA ILE A 291 11.07 3.73 16.87
C ILE A 291 11.69 5.11 16.67
N ASN A 292 11.07 5.94 15.82
CA ASN A 292 11.50 7.33 15.70
C ASN A 292 11.18 8.07 17.01
N ILE A 293 12.20 8.64 17.63
CA ILE A 293 12.12 9.48 18.83
C ILE A 293 12.49 10.90 18.41
N ASP A 294 11.58 11.85 18.58
CA ASP A 294 11.82 13.26 18.32
C ASP A 294 11.76 14.06 19.65
N LYS A 295 12.80 14.81 19.97
CA LYS A 295 12.87 15.63 21.19
C LYS A 295 11.80 16.74 21.25
N ASP A 296 11.27 17.11 20.09
CA ASP A 296 10.26 18.18 19.97
C ASP A 296 8.82 17.63 20.00
N GLU A 297 8.65 16.29 20.11
CA GLU A 297 7.36 15.60 20.25
C GLU A 297 7.21 15.05 21.68
N ALA A 298 6.00 15.13 22.24
CA ALA A 298 5.63 14.40 23.47
C ALA A 298 5.13 13.01 23.10
N TYR A 299 5.48 12.00 23.90
CA TYR A 299 5.02 10.63 23.75
C TYR A 299 4.11 10.28 24.91
N HIS A 300 2.97 9.69 24.58
CA HIS A 300 1.96 9.24 25.52
C HIS A 300 1.78 7.74 25.40
N GLY A 301 1.39 7.10 26.48
CA GLY A 301 1.12 5.69 26.36
C GLY A 301 0.23 5.14 27.45
N THR A 302 -0.23 3.92 27.20
CA THR A 302 -1.00 3.12 28.14
C THR A 302 -0.49 1.70 28.11
N VAL A 303 -0.42 1.06 29.27
CA VAL A 303 -0.12 -0.37 29.39
C VAL A 303 -1.05 -0.99 30.43
N TYR A 304 -1.60 -2.16 30.13
CA TYR A 304 -2.32 -2.96 31.10
C TYR A 304 -1.36 -3.84 31.86
N LEU A 305 -1.38 -3.72 33.20
CA LEU A 305 -0.47 -4.45 34.09
C LEU A 305 -1.22 -5.15 35.21
N ARG A 306 -0.69 -6.30 35.63
CA ARG A 306 -1.00 -6.97 36.89
C ARG A 306 0.25 -7.68 37.41
N GLY A 307 0.37 -7.89 38.73
CA GLY A 307 1.56 -8.58 39.25
C GLY A 307 1.76 -8.39 40.73
N THR A 308 2.99 -8.71 41.15
CA THR A 308 3.49 -8.56 42.54
C THR A 308 4.62 -7.55 42.66
N ALA A 309 5.24 -7.15 41.55
CA ALA A 309 6.20 -6.04 41.53
C ALA A 309 5.48 -4.76 41.94
N ASP A 310 6.04 -4.00 42.86
CA ASP A 310 5.43 -2.73 43.32
C ASP A 310 5.51 -1.66 42.22
N LYS A 311 6.57 -1.72 41.41
CA LYS A 311 6.85 -0.72 40.36
C LYS A 311 7.42 -1.36 39.12
N VAL A 312 7.08 -0.74 37.97
CA VAL A 312 7.76 -0.91 36.68
C VAL A 312 8.25 0.44 36.19
N ARG A 313 9.09 0.42 35.16
CA ARG A 313 9.61 1.60 34.49
C ARG A 313 9.39 1.43 32.98
N VAL A 314 8.94 2.49 32.33
CA VAL A 314 8.89 2.60 30.87
C VAL A 314 9.91 3.62 30.43
N ALA A 315 10.58 3.38 29.30
CA ALA A 315 11.61 4.27 28.79
C ALA A 315 11.71 4.29 27.27
N LEU A 316 12.13 5.43 26.73
CA LEU A 316 12.64 5.58 25.36
C LEU A 316 14.16 5.56 25.40
N GLN A 317 14.77 4.65 24.64
CA GLN A 317 16.23 4.41 24.65
C GLN A 317 16.75 4.28 23.20
N SER A 318 18.09 4.34 23.03
CA SER A 318 18.73 3.90 21.80
C SER A 318 18.42 2.43 21.51
N LYS A 319 18.55 2.01 20.25
CA LYS A 319 18.26 0.64 19.82
C LYS A 319 18.98 -0.42 20.66
N ASP A 320 20.22 -0.14 21.05
CA ASP A 320 21.06 -1.02 21.88
C ASP A 320 20.87 -0.83 23.41
N GLY A 321 20.10 0.19 23.83
CA GLY A 321 19.85 0.53 25.21
C GLY A 321 20.99 1.25 25.94
N SER A 322 22.05 1.63 25.24
CA SER A 322 23.21 2.32 25.84
C SER A 322 22.92 3.77 26.22
N ARG A 323 21.89 4.38 25.64
CA ARG A 323 21.47 5.75 25.91
C ARG A 323 19.98 5.80 26.17
N GLU A 324 19.59 6.60 27.17
CA GLU A 324 18.21 6.88 27.51
C GLU A 324 17.82 8.31 27.13
N TYR A 325 16.60 8.45 26.61
CA TYR A 325 16.05 9.75 26.17
C TYR A 325 14.95 10.25 27.07
N ALA A 326 14.11 9.36 27.57
CA ALA A 326 13.04 9.68 28.52
C ALA A 326 12.69 8.41 29.32
N ALA A 327 12.19 8.58 30.54
CA ALA A 327 11.67 7.46 31.32
C ALA A 327 10.66 7.93 32.38
N GLN A 328 9.76 7.00 32.75
CA GLN A 328 8.81 7.19 33.83
C GLN A 328 8.66 5.91 34.66
N GLU A 329 8.62 6.03 35.98
CA GLU A 329 8.19 4.94 36.88
C GLU A 329 6.66 4.91 36.99
N ILE A 330 6.11 3.72 37.05
CA ILE A 330 4.71 3.41 37.26
C ILE A 330 4.60 2.58 38.53
N ASP A 331 3.79 2.99 39.46
CA ASP A 331 3.58 2.32 40.75
C ASP A 331 2.11 1.89 40.95
N GLY A 332 1.89 1.12 42.03
CA GLY A 332 0.55 0.71 42.40
C GLY A 332 0.00 -0.49 41.65
N ILE A 333 0.88 -1.32 41.09
CA ILE A 333 0.52 -2.57 40.41
C ILE A 333 -0.08 -3.55 41.45
N LYS A 334 -1.13 -4.27 41.04
CA LYS A 334 -1.85 -5.26 41.87
C LYS A 334 -2.08 -6.54 41.07
N SER A 335 -2.65 -7.55 41.72
CA SER A 335 -2.94 -8.86 41.12
C SER A 335 -4.05 -8.82 40.04
N ALA A 336 -4.89 -7.78 40.01
CA ALA A 336 -5.91 -7.57 38.98
C ALA A 336 -5.39 -6.66 37.87
N TRP A 337 -5.87 -6.87 36.64
CA TRP A 337 -5.57 -6.00 35.52
C TRP A 337 -6.01 -4.55 35.81
N LYS A 338 -5.12 -3.61 35.46
CA LYS A 338 -5.38 -2.18 35.52
C LYS A 338 -4.61 -1.48 34.41
N ALA A 339 -5.25 -0.50 33.77
CA ALA A 339 -4.59 0.42 32.84
C ALA A 339 -3.73 1.43 33.60
N PHE A 340 -2.52 1.64 33.12
CA PHE A 340 -1.59 2.66 33.60
C PHE A 340 -1.17 3.53 32.44
N THR A 341 -1.27 4.86 32.61
CA THR A 341 -0.83 5.84 31.62
C THR A 341 0.56 6.36 31.95
N PHE A 342 1.28 6.79 30.94
CA PHE A 342 2.59 7.42 31.09
C PHE A 342 2.80 8.49 30.02
N ASP A 343 3.66 9.46 30.36
CA ASP A 343 4.07 10.57 29.49
C ASP A 343 5.59 10.63 29.43
N LEU A 344 6.16 10.72 28.23
CA LEU A 344 7.60 10.72 28.01
C LEU A 344 7.99 11.91 27.14
N GLN A 345 8.86 12.79 27.66
CA GLN A 345 9.44 13.91 26.91
C GLN A 345 10.92 13.63 26.65
N PRO A 346 11.31 13.27 25.41
CA PRO A 346 12.70 12.94 25.12
C PRO A 346 13.64 14.13 25.23
N ALA A 347 14.82 13.92 25.80
CA ALA A 347 15.87 14.93 25.89
C ALA A 347 16.69 15.08 24.60
N ALA A 348 16.60 14.11 23.68
CA ALA A 348 17.26 14.14 22.37
C ALA A 348 16.50 13.26 21.35
N SER A 349 16.70 13.53 20.08
CA SER A 349 16.11 12.75 18.98
C SER A 349 16.98 11.56 18.60
N ASP A 350 16.34 10.46 18.17
CA ASP A 350 16.94 9.25 17.61
C ASP A 350 15.96 8.61 16.61
N SER A 351 16.36 8.46 15.36
CA SER A 351 15.49 7.90 14.31
C SER A 351 15.31 6.39 14.38
N ILE A 352 16.10 5.69 15.21
CA ILE A 352 16.12 4.23 15.35
C ILE A 352 16.10 3.77 16.82
N GLY A 353 15.43 4.52 17.68
CA GLY A 353 15.29 4.22 19.10
C GLY A 353 14.46 2.97 19.42
N SER A 354 14.23 2.76 20.70
CA SER A 354 13.45 1.64 21.23
C SER A 354 12.57 2.08 22.40
N PHE A 355 11.53 1.28 22.67
CA PHE A 355 10.73 1.35 23.89
C PHE A 355 11.07 0.18 24.79
N VAL A 356 11.15 0.44 26.11
CA VAL A 356 11.47 -0.58 27.15
C VAL A 356 10.40 -0.53 28.24
N LEU A 357 9.96 -1.72 28.67
CA LEU A 357 9.18 -1.96 29.88
C LEU A 357 10.00 -2.88 30.78
N GLU A 358 10.41 -2.38 31.97
CA GLU A 358 11.28 -3.11 32.88
C GLU A 358 10.77 -3.04 34.33
N LEU A 359 11.17 -4.02 35.15
CA LEU A 359 10.92 -4.03 36.59
C LEU A 359 11.72 -2.92 37.27
N ALA A 360 11.07 -2.12 38.09
CA ALA A 360 11.70 -1.14 39.01
C ALA A 360 11.68 -1.61 40.48
N SER A 361 11.18 -2.82 40.72
CA SER A 361 11.22 -3.52 42.01
C SER A 361 11.20 -5.04 41.77
N ASP A 362 11.68 -5.81 42.73
CA ASP A 362 11.68 -7.28 42.65
C ASP A 362 10.24 -7.84 42.58
N GLY A 363 10.05 -8.90 41.80
CA GLY A 363 8.75 -9.55 41.67
C GLY A 363 8.45 -10.03 40.25
N TYR A 364 7.18 -10.02 39.92
CA TYR A 364 6.74 -10.24 38.55
C TYR A 364 5.66 -9.24 38.13
N VAL A 365 5.61 -8.96 36.83
CA VAL A 365 4.52 -8.25 36.19
C VAL A 365 4.07 -9.02 34.97
N VAL A 366 2.77 -8.99 34.69
CA VAL A 366 2.17 -9.43 33.42
C VAL A 366 1.68 -8.20 32.70
N ALA A 367 2.13 -8.00 31.47
CA ALA A 367 1.80 -6.86 30.63
C ALA A 367 0.96 -7.28 29.44
N ASP A 368 0.07 -6.39 29.03
CA ASP A 368 -0.76 -6.52 27.83
C ASP A 368 -1.13 -5.15 27.28
N GLN A 369 -1.50 -5.07 26.00
CA GLN A 369 -1.98 -3.86 25.32
C GLN A 369 -1.10 -2.63 25.60
N VAL A 370 0.10 -2.63 25.04
CA VAL A 370 1.06 -1.54 25.17
C VAL A 370 0.85 -0.52 24.05
N LEU A 371 0.32 0.64 24.36
CA LEU A 371 0.22 1.80 23.46
C LEU A 371 1.40 2.74 23.69
N LEU A 372 2.04 3.19 22.61
CA LEU A 372 2.95 4.33 22.56
C LEU A 372 2.59 5.18 21.35
N CYS A 373 2.22 6.43 21.56
CA CYS A 373 1.75 7.35 20.52
C CYS A 373 2.26 8.78 20.78
N THR A 374 1.93 9.69 19.87
CA THR A 374 2.18 11.15 20.03
C THR A 374 0.87 11.90 20.21
N ASP A 375 0.94 13.25 20.34
CA ASP A 375 -0.23 14.13 20.40
C ASP A 375 -1.17 14.01 19.19
N SER A 376 -0.71 13.43 18.10
CA SER A 376 -1.49 13.26 16.87
C SER A 376 -2.36 12.00 16.84
N TYR A 377 -2.27 11.15 17.86
CA TYR A 377 -3.07 9.92 17.94
C TYR A 377 -4.57 10.17 17.71
N PRO A 378 -5.26 9.34 16.89
CA PRO A 378 -4.84 8.05 16.38
C PRO A 378 -4.17 8.09 15.00
N PHE A 379 -3.94 9.25 14.39
CA PHE A 379 -3.43 9.34 13.03
C PHE A 379 -2.04 9.96 12.99
N ARG A 380 -1.10 9.26 12.38
CA ARG A 380 0.28 9.73 12.25
C ARG A 380 0.34 11.04 11.45
N LYS A 381 0.90 12.09 12.07
CA LYS A 381 0.84 13.50 11.63
C LYS A 381 1.44 13.74 10.23
N ASP A 382 2.63 13.22 9.97
CA ASP A 382 3.35 13.42 8.71
C ASP A 382 2.64 12.72 7.53
N ILE A 383 2.08 11.54 7.76
CA ILE A 383 1.26 10.82 6.79
C ILE A 383 -0.05 11.57 6.53
N THR A 384 -0.73 12.04 7.59
CA THR A 384 -1.97 12.84 7.48
C THR A 384 -1.75 14.09 6.63
N GLU A 385 -0.62 14.77 6.83
CA GLU A 385 -0.30 15.96 6.04
C GLU A 385 -0.04 15.64 4.57
N SER A 386 0.62 14.51 4.28
CA SER A 386 0.81 14.04 2.89
C SER A 386 -0.53 13.78 2.19
N PHE A 387 -1.47 13.12 2.85
CA PHE A 387 -2.82 12.92 2.33
C PHE A 387 -3.55 14.24 2.03
N ARG A 388 -3.48 15.22 2.93
CA ARG A 388 -4.09 16.55 2.70
C ARG A 388 -3.52 17.27 1.50
N GLN A 389 -2.21 17.16 1.29
CA GLN A 389 -1.50 17.77 0.16
C GLN A 389 -1.85 17.09 -1.17
N GLN A 390 -2.19 15.82 -1.19
CA GLN A 390 -2.55 15.07 -2.39
C GLN A 390 -3.86 15.54 -3.03
N LYS A 391 -4.74 16.21 -2.27
CA LYS A 391 -6.04 16.73 -2.75
C LYS A 391 -7.00 15.62 -3.20
N LEU A 392 -6.93 14.48 -2.54
CA LEU A 392 -7.93 13.43 -2.75
C LEU A 392 -9.34 13.92 -2.45
N THR A 393 -10.31 13.36 -3.15
CA THR A 393 -11.74 13.64 -2.96
C THR A 393 -12.50 12.44 -2.43
N PHE A 394 -11.90 11.26 -2.52
CA PHE A 394 -12.48 9.98 -2.19
C PHE A 394 -11.44 9.06 -1.54
N LEU A 395 -11.84 8.26 -0.55
CA LEU A 395 -11.02 7.21 0.06
C LEU A 395 -11.83 5.94 0.27
N ARG A 396 -11.28 4.80 -0.12
CA ARG A 396 -11.85 3.46 0.12
C ARG A 396 -11.05 2.71 1.17
N TYR A 397 -11.72 2.12 2.17
CA TYR A 397 -11.14 1.18 3.15
C TYR A 397 -11.70 -0.20 2.94
N GLY A 398 -10.86 -1.12 2.52
CA GLY A 398 -11.29 -2.45 2.13
C GLY A 398 -10.13 -3.22 1.53
N GLY A 399 -10.43 -4.08 0.57
CA GLY A 399 -9.49 -4.98 -0.06
C GLY A 399 -9.60 -6.39 0.50
N THR A 400 -8.64 -7.24 0.19
CA THR A 400 -8.66 -8.67 0.54
C THR A 400 -8.69 -8.92 2.05
N MET A 401 -8.27 -7.96 2.89
CA MET A 401 -8.40 -8.07 4.35
C MET A 401 -9.84 -8.33 4.80
N VAL A 402 -10.84 -7.83 4.04
CA VAL A 402 -12.27 -7.98 4.34
C VAL A 402 -12.74 -9.43 4.20
N ASN A 403 -12.07 -10.24 3.37
CA ASN A 403 -12.40 -11.64 3.14
C ASN A 403 -11.91 -12.59 4.27
N ALA A 404 -11.20 -12.08 5.29
CA ALA A 404 -10.80 -12.90 6.42
C ALA A 404 -12.03 -13.33 7.25
N GLU A 405 -12.09 -14.61 7.63
CA GLU A 405 -13.20 -15.18 8.40
C GLU A 405 -13.49 -14.44 9.72
N GLU A 406 -12.44 -13.90 10.36
CA GLU A 406 -12.53 -13.18 11.63
C GLU A 406 -12.64 -11.65 11.46
N TYR A 407 -12.69 -11.10 10.21
CA TYR A 407 -12.91 -9.66 9.98
C TYR A 407 -14.39 -9.33 10.14
N MET A 408 -14.81 -8.97 11.36
CA MET A 408 -16.22 -8.80 11.73
C MET A 408 -16.48 -7.46 12.38
N SER A 409 -17.56 -6.78 11.97
CA SER A 409 -17.98 -5.46 12.47
C SER A 409 -18.10 -5.37 13.98
N LYS A 410 -18.54 -6.43 14.65
CA LYS A 410 -18.69 -6.48 16.12
C LYS A 410 -17.37 -6.25 16.87
N ASP A 411 -16.24 -6.60 16.26
CA ASP A 411 -14.91 -6.52 16.87
C ASP A 411 -14.23 -5.16 16.60
N MET A 412 -14.87 -4.28 15.79
CA MET A 412 -14.38 -2.96 15.40
C MET A 412 -14.96 -1.80 16.22
N ILE A 413 -15.85 -2.08 17.14
CA ILE A 413 -16.59 -1.08 17.94
C ILE A 413 -16.07 -0.97 19.37
N GLY A 414 -16.36 0.17 20.04
CA GLY A 414 -15.97 0.42 21.42
C GLY A 414 -14.51 0.92 21.58
N PRO A 415 -14.00 0.96 22.82
CA PRO A 415 -12.63 1.46 23.07
C PRO A 415 -11.58 0.66 22.33
N ARG A 416 -10.71 1.33 21.53
CA ARG A 416 -9.72 0.70 20.65
C ARG A 416 -8.84 -0.33 21.37
N ILE A 417 -8.34 0.00 22.56
CA ILE A 417 -7.44 -0.86 23.35
C ILE A 417 -8.15 -2.13 23.91
N GLU A 418 -9.47 -2.18 23.86
CA GLU A 418 -10.27 -3.30 24.35
C GLU A 418 -10.79 -4.21 23.24
N ARG A 419 -10.60 -3.78 21.97
CA ARG A 419 -11.00 -4.55 20.80
C ARG A 419 -10.18 -5.82 20.66
N GLN A 420 -10.83 -6.92 20.24
CA GLN A 420 -10.18 -8.21 20.08
C GLN A 420 -9.26 -8.20 18.84
N PRO A 421 -8.05 -8.73 18.94
CA PRO A 421 -7.26 -9.05 17.76
C PRO A 421 -7.93 -10.16 16.95
N TYR A 422 -7.61 -10.26 15.66
CA TYR A 422 -8.21 -11.24 14.78
C TYR A 422 -7.18 -11.89 13.86
N LYS A 423 -7.53 -13.05 13.30
CA LYS A 423 -6.75 -13.69 12.24
C LYS A 423 -7.09 -13.02 10.91
N GLY A 424 -6.22 -12.12 10.46
CA GLY A 424 -6.36 -11.42 9.20
C GLY A 424 -6.02 -12.29 7.98
N HIS A 425 -6.29 -11.75 6.80
CA HIS A 425 -5.91 -12.37 5.53
C HIS A 425 -4.39 -12.28 5.31
N TRP A 426 -3.85 -11.09 5.44
CA TRP A 426 -2.43 -10.81 5.20
C TRP A 426 -1.55 -11.23 6.37
N TYR A 427 -2.03 -11.04 7.60
CA TYR A 427 -1.29 -11.30 8.83
C TYR A 427 -2.12 -12.14 9.80
N THR A 428 -1.47 -13.15 10.38
CA THR A 428 -2.13 -14.06 11.35
C THR A 428 -2.56 -13.33 12.63
N TYR A 429 -1.83 -12.27 13.00
CA TYR A 429 -2.07 -11.50 14.23
C TYR A 429 -2.35 -10.04 13.85
N SER A 430 -3.61 -9.77 13.49
CA SER A 430 -4.06 -8.42 13.12
C SER A 430 -4.76 -7.76 14.31
N THR A 431 -4.64 -6.44 14.40
CA THR A 431 -5.30 -5.66 15.46
C THR A 431 -6.54 -4.96 14.94
N ASN A 432 -7.54 -4.75 15.81
CA ASN A 432 -8.66 -3.84 15.56
C ASN A 432 -8.47 -2.46 16.23
N GLY A 433 -7.27 -2.13 16.68
CA GLY A 433 -6.94 -0.82 17.26
C GLY A 433 -7.17 0.34 16.28
N PHE A 434 -7.04 0.07 14.98
CA PHE A 434 -7.52 0.89 13.86
C PHE A 434 -8.44 0.02 13.00
N ALA A 435 -9.65 0.49 12.73
CA ALA A 435 -10.65 -0.22 11.95
C ALA A 435 -11.51 0.75 11.12
N ALA A 436 -12.62 0.28 10.56
CA ALA A 436 -13.50 1.09 9.72
C ALA A 436 -13.97 2.42 10.38
N PRO A 437 -14.34 2.50 11.68
CA PRO A 437 -14.70 3.77 12.30
C PRO A 437 -13.59 4.81 12.29
N GLU A 438 -12.36 4.42 12.61
CA GLU A 438 -11.19 5.33 12.57
C GLU A 438 -10.89 5.78 11.15
N PHE A 439 -11.04 4.89 10.17
CA PHE A 439 -10.84 5.27 8.78
C PHE A 439 -11.85 6.32 8.31
N VAL A 440 -13.13 6.18 8.65
CA VAL A 440 -14.16 7.16 8.30
C VAL A 440 -13.89 8.51 8.99
N GLU A 441 -13.47 8.49 10.25
CA GLU A 441 -13.00 9.69 10.97
C GLU A 441 -11.82 10.34 10.24
N PHE A 442 -10.80 9.56 9.86
CA PHE A 442 -9.64 10.04 9.14
C PHE A 442 -10.01 10.67 7.79
N ALA A 443 -10.84 9.99 6.99
CA ALA A 443 -11.27 10.52 5.70
C ALA A 443 -11.95 11.88 5.85
N ARG A 444 -12.84 12.04 6.83
CA ARG A 444 -13.47 13.34 7.12
C ARG A 444 -12.48 14.39 7.62
N LEU A 445 -11.50 13.98 8.44
CA LEU A 445 -10.44 14.88 8.93
C LEU A 445 -9.63 15.51 7.79
N ILE A 446 -9.36 14.76 6.73
CA ILE A 446 -8.63 15.26 5.56
C ILE A 446 -9.53 15.84 4.46
N GLY A 447 -10.86 15.79 4.63
CA GLY A 447 -11.86 16.40 3.75
C GLY A 447 -12.25 15.55 2.54
N THR A 448 -12.13 14.21 2.63
CA THR A 448 -12.53 13.26 1.58
C THR A 448 -13.85 12.57 1.88
N GLU A 449 -14.47 12.01 0.85
CA GLU A 449 -15.64 11.15 0.97
C GLU A 449 -15.18 9.70 1.21
N PRO A 450 -15.57 9.05 2.32
CA PRO A 450 -15.20 7.67 2.61
C PRO A 450 -16.14 6.66 1.98
N ALA A 451 -15.60 5.52 1.55
CA ALA A 451 -16.30 4.26 1.41
C ALA A 451 -15.59 3.20 2.26
N ILE A 452 -16.35 2.29 2.86
CA ILE A 452 -15.80 1.13 3.58
C ILE A 452 -16.38 -0.15 3.02
N ALA A 453 -15.60 -1.22 3.08
CA ALA A 453 -16.04 -2.58 2.76
C ALA A 453 -16.31 -3.39 4.04
N ILE A 454 -17.34 -4.24 3.98
CA ILE A 454 -17.70 -5.18 5.06
C ILE A 454 -17.64 -6.61 4.56
N ASN A 455 -17.39 -7.55 5.47
CA ASN A 455 -17.39 -8.97 5.15
C ASN A 455 -18.80 -9.42 4.72
N ILE A 456 -18.89 -10.18 3.64
CA ILE A 456 -20.15 -10.70 3.11
C ILE A 456 -20.87 -11.64 4.11
N GLU A 457 -20.13 -12.32 4.97
CA GLU A 457 -20.67 -13.24 5.98
C GLU A 457 -21.00 -12.57 7.32
N ASP A 458 -20.81 -11.26 7.43
CA ASP A 458 -21.06 -10.52 8.67
C ASP A 458 -22.53 -10.57 9.11
N ASN A 459 -22.76 -10.39 10.41
CA ASN A 459 -24.11 -10.33 10.96
C ASN A 459 -24.72 -8.93 10.73
N PRO A 460 -25.90 -8.81 10.10
CA PRO A 460 -26.51 -7.51 9.86
C PRO A 460 -26.70 -6.62 11.10
N GLN A 461 -26.92 -7.20 12.30
CA GLN A 461 -27.07 -6.41 13.52
C GLN A 461 -25.73 -5.83 14.00
N ASP A 462 -24.65 -6.58 13.81
CA ASP A 462 -23.30 -6.14 14.15
C ASP A 462 -22.84 -5.02 13.21
N VAL A 463 -23.14 -5.16 11.90
CA VAL A 463 -22.91 -4.10 10.91
C VAL A 463 -23.70 -2.83 11.29
N LEU A 464 -24.96 -2.94 11.65
CA LEU A 464 -25.77 -1.79 12.08
C LEU A 464 -25.21 -1.13 13.35
N ALA A 465 -24.67 -1.91 14.30
CA ALA A 465 -24.01 -1.36 15.49
C ALA A 465 -22.74 -0.58 15.12
N MET A 466 -21.92 -1.10 14.19
CA MET A 466 -20.74 -0.41 13.69
C MET A 466 -21.11 0.88 12.92
N LEU A 467 -22.09 0.82 12.02
CA LEU A 467 -22.56 1.99 11.27
C LEU A 467 -23.07 3.10 12.21
N LYS A 468 -23.67 2.73 13.31
CA LYS A 468 -24.13 3.69 14.31
C LYS A 468 -23.00 4.47 14.97
N GLU A 469 -21.84 3.87 15.22
CA GLU A 469 -20.66 4.61 15.71
C GLU A 469 -20.16 5.63 14.68
N MET A 470 -20.38 5.37 13.39
CA MET A 470 -19.96 6.24 12.28
C MET A 470 -20.98 7.33 11.90
N GLU A 471 -22.19 7.35 12.52
CA GLU A 471 -23.21 8.40 12.25
C GLU A 471 -22.67 9.82 12.35
N PRO A 472 -21.79 10.19 13.33
CA PRO A 472 -21.22 11.55 13.41
C PRO A 472 -20.42 11.97 12.17
N TYR A 473 -19.89 11.00 11.41
CA TYR A 473 -19.06 11.21 10.23
C TYR A 473 -19.84 11.11 8.93
N ASN A 474 -21.15 10.77 8.97
CA ASN A 474 -22.04 10.70 7.82
C ASN A 474 -21.49 9.86 6.66
N LEU A 475 -21.22 8.58 6.93
CA LEU A 475 -20.84 7.61 5.88
C LEU A 475 -21.97 7.45 4.87
N GLN A 476 -21.67 7.58 3.58
CA GLN A 476 -22.67 7.51 2.49
C GLN A 476 -22.49 6.30 1.57
N MET A 477 -21.35 5.62 1.61
CA MET A 477 -21.00 4.54 0.69
C MET A 477 -20.54 3.31 1.45
N LEU A 478 -21.15 2.16 1.15
CA LEU A 478 -20.86 0.88 1.75
C LEU A 478 -20.68 -0.18 0.68
N GLU A 479 -19.49 -0.77 0.64
CA GLU A 479 -19.19 -1.92 -0.19
C GLU A 479 -19.49 -3.20 0.58
N ILE A 480 -20.16 -4.17 -0.05
CA ILE A 480 -20.49 -5.47 0.53
C ILE A 480 -19.63 -6.56 -0.12
N GLY A 481 -18.63 -7.06 0.62
CA GLY A 481 -17.61 -7.98 0.13
C GLY A 481 -16.39 -7.26 -0.45
N ASN A 482 -15.48 -8.03 -1.03
CA ASN A 482 -14.34 -7.61 -1.83
C ASN A 482 -13.95 -8.74 -2.79
N GLU A 483 -13.82 -8.46 -4.10
CA GLU A 483 -13.40 -9.43 -5.13
C GLU A 483 -14.13 -10.79 -5.04
N GLU A 484 -15.41 -10.75 -4.70
CA GLU A 484 -16.18 -11.96 -4.44
C GLU A 484 -16.25 -12.86 -5.68
N ASN A 485 -15.85 -14.11 -5.49
CA ASN A 485 -15.75 -15.12 -6.54
C ASN A 485 -14.59 -14.91 -7.54
N LEU A 486 -13.55 -14.13 -7.20
CA LEU A 486 -12.34 -13.98 -8.02
C LEU A 486 -11.76 -15.36 -8.45
N PHE A 487 -11.70 -16.32 -7.55
CA PHE A 487 -11.08 -17.63 -7.78
C PHE A 487 -12.05 -18.71 -8.30
N THR A 488 -13.34 -18.38 -8.53
CA THR A 488 -14.32 -19.34 -9.05
C THR A 488 -15.34 -18.68 -9.98
N ALA A 489 -15.55 -19.28 -11.16
CA ALA A 489 -16.61 -18.88 -12.08
C ALA A 489 -17.93 -19.67 -11.82
N ALA A 490 -17.96 -20.54 -10.82
CA ALA A 490 -19.10 -21.41 -10.57
C ALA A 490 -20.35 -20.59 -10.18
N ARG A 491 -21.44 -20.75 -10.93
CA ARG A 491 -22.71 -20.06 -10.72
C ARG A 491 -23.23 -20.12 -9.28
N PRO A 492 -23.20 -21.27 -8.55
CA PRO A 492 -23.66 -21.33 -7.16
C PRO A 492 -22.91 -20.40 -6.20
N ALA A 493 -21.63 -20.10 -6.46
CA ALA A 493 -20.89 -19.14 -5.64
C ALA A 493 -21.41 -17.71 -5.81
N TYR A 494 -21.78 -17.31 -7.04
CA TYR A 494 -22.42 -16.02 -7.30
C TYR A 494 -23.84 -15.97 -6.73
N GLU A 495 -24.57 -17.08 -6.74
CA GLU A 495 -25.91 -17.16 -6.11
C GLU A 495 -25.83 -16.98 -4.60
N HIS A 496 -24.83 -17.57 -3.94
CA HIS A 496 -24.56 -17.35 -2.51
C HIS A 496 -24.24 -15.89 -2.21
N TYR A 497 -23.33 -15.29 -2.97
CA TYR A 497 -23.00 -13.87 -2.84
C TYR A 497 -24.24 -12.98 -2.94
N VAL A 498 -25.04 -13.16 -3.98
CA VAL A 498 -26.28 -12.39 -4.21
C VAL A 498 -27.25 -12.54 -3.06
N GLU A 499 -27.43 -13.74 -2.51
CA GLU A 499 -28.28 -13.99 -1.34
C GLU A 499 -27.76 -13.20 -0.13
N ARG A 500 -26.47 -13.30 0.18
CA ARG A 500 -25.85 -12.61 1.32
C ARG A 500 -25.92 -11.09 1.15
N PHE A 501 -25.60 -10.58 -0.04
CA PHE A 501 -25.75 -9.16 -0.33
C PHE A 501 -27.17 -8.65 -0.01
N LYS A 502 -28.20 -9.36 -0.47
CA LYS A 502 -29.59 -8.98 -0.22
C LYS A 502 -29.95 -8.96 1.26
N VAL A 503 -29.45 -9.94 2.02
CA VAL A 503 -29.70 -10.01 3.48
C VAL A 503 -29.11 -8.77 4.17
N LEU A 504 -27.88 -8.42 3.85
CA LEU A 504 -27.22 -7.23 4.41
C LEU A 504 -27.88 -5.93 3.92
N TYR A 505 -28.13 -5.82 2.61
CA TYR A 505 -28.82 -4.68 2.01
C TYR A 505 -30.18 -4.43 2.67
N ASP A 506 -31.05 -5.42 2.78
CA ASP A 506 -32.41 -5.27 3.32
C ASP A 506 -32.40 -4.80 4.79
N ALA A 507 -31.43 -5.25 5.57
CA ALA A 507 -31.27 -4.83 6.96
C ALA A 507 -30.77 -3.39 7.06
N ILE A 508 -29.72 -3.05 6.29
CA ILE A 508 -29.05 -1.76 6.38
C ILE A 508 -29.89 -0.65 5.72
N HIS A 509 -30.41 -0.88 4.52
CA HIS A 509 -31.23 0.09 3.79
C HIS A 509 -32.52 0.50 4.55
N ARG A 510 -33.05 -0.39 5.38
CA ARG A 510 -34.20 -0.06 6.23
C ARG A 510 -33.87 1.02 7.26
N VAL A 511 -32.63 1.09 7.74
CA VAL A 511 -32.16 2.04 8.76
C VAL A 511 -31.50 3.25 8.12
N TYR A 512 -30.75 3.03 7.05
CA TYR A 512 -29.98 4.02 6.29
C TYR A 512 -30.44 4.04 4.83
N PRO A 513 -31.61 4.58 4.51
CA PRO A 513 -32.21 4.52 3.16
C PRO A 513 -31.46 5.34 2.10
N ASP A 514 -30.62 6.28 2.51
CA ASP A 514 -29.79 7.12 1.63
C ASP A 514 -28.38 6.55 1.41
N MET A 515 -28.03 5.41 2.05
CA MET A 515 -26.75 4.71 1.85
C MET A 515 -26.66 4.22 0.42
N GLN A 516 -25.55 4.52 -0.25
CA GLN A 516 -25.21 3.97 -1.56
C GLN A 516 -24.48 2.63 -1.36
N PHE A 517 -24.90 1.63 -2.11
CA PHE A 517 -24.36 0.28 -2.00
C PHE A 517 -23.51 -0.07 -3.21
N ILE A 518 -22.33 -0.63 -2.93
CA ILE A 518 -21.41 -1.15 -3.93
C ILE A 518 -21.38 -2.66 -3.77
N HIS A 519 -21.54 -3.40 -4.87
CA HIS A 519 -21.37 -4.84 -4.84
C HIS A 519 -20.07 -5.26 -5.50
N ALA A 520 -19.43 -6.27 -4.90
CA ALA A 520 -18.06 -6.70 -5.17
C ALA A 520 -17.99 -8.03 -5.94
N ALA A 521 -19.07 -8.47 -6.61
CA ALA A 521 -19.04 -9.68 -7.43
C ALA A 521 -18.02 -9.51 -8.57
N TRP A 522 -17.05 -10.43 -8.66
CA TRP A 522 -15.99 -10.33 -9.66
C TRP A 522 -16.53 -10.36 -11.10
N TRP A 523 -16.29 -9.29 -11.85
CA TRP A 523 -16.73 -9.17 -13.24
C TRP A 523 -15.98 -10.14 -14.17
N ARG A 524 -16.73 -10.93 -14.99
CA ARG A 524 -16.21 -11.87 -15.96
C ARG A 524 -16.81 -11.62 -17.34
N ALA A 525 -16.02 -11.07 -18.24
CA ALA A 525 -16.46 -10.79 -19.61
C ALA A 525 -16.72 -12.07 -20.44
N ASP A 526 -16.19 -13.23 -20.02
CA ASP A 526 -16.35 -14.55 -20.63
C ASP A 526 -17.50 -15.38 -20.03
N GLU A 527 -18.12 -14.91 -18.92
CA GLU A 527 -19.21 -15.60 -18.21
C GLU A 527 -20.48 -14.73 -18.15
N LEU A 528 -20.88 -14.17 -19.29
CA LEU A 528 -21.94 -13.15 -19.36
C LEU A 528 -23.30 -13.62 -18.85
N GLU A 529 -23.63 -14.92 -18.94
CA GLU A 529 -24.90 -15.44 -18.40
C GLU A 529 -24.94 -15.32 -16.86
N THR A 530 -23.83 -15.57 -16.21
CA THR A 530 -23.70 -15.37 -14.75
C THR A 530 -23.72 -13.89 -14.40
N MET A 531 -23.02 -13.05 -15.17
CA MET A 531 -23.00 -11.60 -14.93
C MET A 531 -24.39 -10.96 -15.12
N GLU A 532 -25.14 -11.38 -16.13
CA GLU A 532 -26.53 -10.94 -16.38
C GLU A 532 -27.45 -11.29 -15.21
N TYR A 533 -27.28 -12.48 -14.63
CA TYR A 533 -28.01 -12.87 -13.44
C TYR A 533 -27.67 -11.96 -12.24
N VAL A 534 -26.39 -11.77 -11.94
CA VAL A 534 -25.97 -10.91 -10.82
C VAL A 534 -26.54 -9.50 -11.03
N PHE A 535 -26.42 -8.98 -12.24
CA PHE A 535 -26.96 -7.67 -12.60
C PHE A 535 -28.46 -7.59 -12.31
N HIS A 536 -29.30 -8.50 -12.81
CA HIS A 536 -30.74 -8.46 -12.60
C HIS A 536 -31.17 -8.63 -11.16
N GLU A 537 -30.42 -9.41 -10.38
CA GLU A 537 -30.72 -9.63 -8.98
C GLU A 537 -30.40 -8.44 -8.08
N LEU A 538 -29.39 -7.62 -8.50
CA LEU A 538 -28.88 -6.48 -7.72
C LEU A 538 -29.23 -5.09 -8.30
N ASP A 539 -29.71 -5.02 -9.55
CA ASP A 539 -30.16 -3.76 -10.16
C ASP A 539 -31.32 -3.15 -9.36
N GLY A 540 -31.19 -1.86 -9.00
CA GLY A 540 -32.10 -1.16 -8.10
C GLY A 540 -31.86 -1.40 -6.60
N LYS A 541 -30.84 -2.21 -6.22
CA LYS A 541 -30.33 -2.36 -4.84
C LYS A 541 -28.91 -1.81 -4.75
N ALA A 542 -28.01 -2.25 -5.61
CA ALA A 542 -26.67 -1.70 -5.70
C ALA A 542 -26.67 -0.48 -6.62
N ASP A 543 -25.97 0.58 -6.21
CA ASP A 543 -25.71 1.77 -7.01
C ASP A 543 -24.52 1.57 -7.95
N PHE A 544 -23.56 0.73 -7.51
CA PHE A 544 -22.33 0.50 -8.25
C PHE A 544 -21.95 -0.99 -8.27
N TRP A 545 -21.35 -1.40 -9.41
CA TRP A 545 -20.59 -2.62 -9.55
C TRP A 545 -19.11 -2.29 -9.42
N ASP A 546 -18.41 -2.85 -8.46
CA ASP A 546 -16.99 -2.68 -8.30
C ASP A 546 -16.20 -3.45 -9.35
N PHE A 547 -15.21 -2.79 -9.96
CA PHE A 547 -14.37 -3.34 -11.03
C PHE A 547 -12.89 -3.04 -10.74
N HIS A 548 -12.05 -4.07 -10.68
CA HIS A 548 -10.62 -3.97 -10.38
C HIS A 548 -9.78 -4.23 -11.63
N PRO A 549 -9.39 -3.20 -12.39
CA PRO A 549 -8.52 -3.35 -13.55
C PRO A 549 -7.04 -3.43 -13.17
N TRP A 550 -6.26 -4.11 -14.01
CA TRP A 550 -4.81 -4.08 -13.93
C TRP A 550 -4.25 -2.96 -14.80
N THR A 551 -3.52 -2.02 -14.21
CA THR A 551 -3.11 -0.75 -14.84
C THR A 551 -1.67 -0.34 -14.49
N GLU A 552 -0.75 -1.28 -14.55
CA GLU A 552 0.67 -1.04 -14.23
C GLU A 552 1.39 -0.18 -15.30
N THR A 553 0.93 -0.26 -16.55
CA THR A 553 1.52 0.47 -17.69
C THR A 553 0.46 1.27 -18.45
N PRO A 554 0.85 2.36 -19.16
CA PRO A 554 -0.09 3.13 -19.98
C PRO A 554 -0.79 2.29 -21.07
N GLN A 555 -0.17 1.22 -21.56
CA GLN A 555 -0.81 0.34 -22.53
C GLN A 555 -1.94 -0.48 -21.90
N GLN A 556 -1.72 -1.02 -20.69
CA GLN A 556 -2.77 -1.72 -19.95
C GLN A 556 -3.93 -0.77 -19.63
N ALA A 557 -3.64 0.43 -19.13
CA ALA A 557 -4.66 1.46 -18.90
C ALA A 557 -5.48 1.77 -20.16
N LYS A 558 -4.84 1.83 -21.33
CA LYS A 558 -5.53 2.00 -22.62
C LYS A 558 -6.48 0.86 -22.95
N ASP A 559 -6.10 -0.37 -22.64
CA ASP A 559 -6.93 -1.55 -22.94
C ASP A 559 -8.18 -1.57 -22.04
N VAL A 560 -8.10 -1.11 -20.79
CA VAL A 560 -9.22 -0.97 -19.84
C VAL A 560 -10.33 -0.06 -20.35
N GLU A 561 -10.04 0.92 -21.21
CA GLU A 561 -11.10 1.76 -21.81
C GLU A 561 -12.14 0.93 -22.55
N ASN A 562 -11.74 -0.14 -23.22
CA ASN A 562 -12.66 -1.05 -23.91
C ASN A 562 -13.47 -1.89 -22.91
N ASP A 563 -12.88 -2.30 -21.79
CA ASP A 563 -13.59 -3.07 -20.77
C ASP A 563 -14.70 -2.22 -20.13
N ILE A 564 -14.42 -0.96 -19.79
CA ILE A 564 -15.41 0.00 -19.29
C ILE A 564 -16.56 0.19 -20.28
N LYS A 565 -16.25 0.39 -21.56
CA LYS A 565 -17.27 0.56 -22.64
C LYS A 565 -18.11 -0.70 -22.81
N ASN A 566 -17.49 -1.88 -22.79
CA ASN A 566 -18.16 -3.16 -22.89
C ASN A 566 -19.10 -3.38 -21.71
N MET A 567 -18.63 -3.13 -20.49
CA MET A 567 -19.43 -3.25 -19.27
C MET A 567 -20.66 -2.32 -19.33
N GLN A 568 -20.47 -1.05 -19.66
CA GLN A 568 -21.55 -0.09 -19.85
C GLN A 568 -22.56 -0.55 -20.90
N SER A 569 -22.09 -1.03 -22.05
CA SER A 569 -22.94 -1.54 -23.13
C SER A 569 -23.78 -2.74 -22.68
N LYS A 570 -23.22 -3.63 -21.85
CA LYS A 570 -23.94 -4.78 -21.28
C LYS A 570 -25.02 -4.34 -20.30
N PHE A 571 -24.73 -3.42 -19.40
CA PHE A 571 -25.70 -2.89 -18.46
C PHE A 571 -26.91 -2.29 -19.19
N LEU A 572 -26.67 -1.45 -20.20
CA LEU A 572 -27.72 -0.84 -21.01
C LEU A 572 -28.46 -1.87 -21.90
N GLN A 573 -27.82 -2.95 -22.32
CA GLN A 573 -28.44 -4.05 -23.03
C GLN A 573 -29.39 -4.84 -22.12
N TRP A 574 -29.00 -5.11 -20.87
CA TRP A 574 -29.78 -5.88 -19.90
C TRP A 574 -30.93 -5.04 -19.32
N ASN A 575 -30.70 -3.78 -19.01
CA ASN A 575 -31.74 -2.81 -18.61
C ASN A 575 -31.39 -1.41 -19.06
N PRO A 576 -32.06 -0.86 -20.13
CA PRO A 576 -31.82 0.49 -20.62
C PRO A 576 -32.10 1.61 -19.60
N ASP A 577 -32.89 1.33 -18.56
CA ASP A 577 -33.31 2.30 -17.55
C ASP A 577 -32.48 2.15 -16.25
N THR A 578 -31.50 1.28 -16.21
CA THR A 578 -30.65 1.04 -15.04
C THR A 578 -29.98 2.31 -14.53
N LYS A 579 -29.86 2.40 -13.22
CA LYS A 579 -29.07 3.43 -12.52
C LYS A 579 -27.74 2.90 -12.00
N MET A 580 -27.53 1.57 -12.08
CA MET A 580 -26.28 0.96 -11.69
C MET A 580 -25.13 1.47 -12.57
N ARG A 581 -24.04 1.84 -11.95
CA ARG A 581 -22.81 2.33 -12.60
C ARG A 581 -21.62 1.47 -12.18
N CYS A 582 -20.46 1.76 -12.69
CA CYS A 582 -19.22 1.13 -12.30
C CYS A 582 -18.49 1.99 -11.26
N ALA A 583 -17.98 1.40 -10.20
CA ALA A 583 -16.93 1.97 -9.36
C ALA A 583 -15.62 1.25 -9.66
N ILE A 584 -14.50 1.95 -9.62
CA ILE A 584 -13.16 1.37 -9.65
C ILE A 584 -12.55 1.62 -8.28
N PHE A 585 -12.57 0.59 -7.42
CA PHE A 585 -12.06 0.70 -6.06
C PHE A 585 -10.62 0.22 -5.92
N GLU A 586 -10.12 -0.48 -6.95
CA GLU A 586 -8.71 -0.85 -7.03
C GLU A 586 -8.21 -0.78 -8.48
N GLU A 587 -7.46 0.26 -8.81
CA GLU A 587 -6.54 0.18 -9.94
C GLU A 587 -5.28 -0.55 -9.47
N ASN A 588 -5.07 -1.78 -9.91
CA ASN A 588 -3.98 -2.62 -9.43
C ASN A 588 -2.73 -2.59 -10.33
N GLY A 589 -1.57 -2.84 -9.72
CA GLY A 589 -0.25 -2.99 -10.33
C GLY A 589 0.77 -3.41 -9.28
N ASN A 590 2.03 -3.65 -9.69
CA ASN A 590 3.13 -4.00 -8.77
C ASN A 590 4.28 -2.99 -8.85
N THR A 591 3.99 -1.75 -9.22
CA THR A 591 5.00 -0.68 -9.31
C THR A 591 4.43 0.65 -8.81
N HIS A 592 5.33 1.54 -8.40
CA HIS A 592 5.04 2.88 -7.89
C HIS A 592 5.81 3.98 -8.65
N ASP A 593 6.34 3.64 -9.83
CA ASP A 593 7.25 4.44 -10.65
C ASP A 593 6.51 5.38 -11.65
N MET A 594 7.28 6.01 -12.54
CA MET A 594 6.73 6.87 -13.59
C MET A 594 5.82 6.12 -14.58
N ALA A 595 6.05 4.82 -14.84
CA ALA A 595 5.17 4.05 -15.70
C ALA A 595 3.77 3.92 -15.07
N ARG A 596 3.73 3.62 -13.76
CA ARG A 596 2.49 3.58 -12.99
C ARG A 596 1.79 4.95 -12.92
N ALA A 597 2.57 6.05 -12.76
CA ALA A 597 2.02 7.41 -12.77
C ALA A 597 1.34 7.75 -14.10
N LEU A 598 1.94 7.38 -15.23
CA LEU A 598 1.34 7.61 -16.55
C LEU A 598 0.16 6.67 -16.82
N ALA A 599 0.18 5.44 -16.30
CA ALA A 599 -0.95 4.52 -16.38
C ALA A 599 -2.17 5.10 -15.63
N HIS A 600 -1.97 5.57 -14.39
CA HIS A 600 -3.01 6.21 -13.60
C HIS A 600 -3.54 7.50 -14.28
N ALA A 601 -2.66 8.37 -14.79
CA ALA A 601 -3.10 9.56 -15.53
C ALA A 601 -3.92 9.20 -16.80
N TYR A 602 -3.59 8.06 -17.45
CA TYR A 602 -4.38 7.54 -18.59
C TYR A 602 -5.74 7.01 -18.10
N MET A 603 -5.79 6.30 -16.97
CA MET A 603 -7.03 5.84 -16.36
C MET A 603 -7.97 6.98 -16.03
N LEU A 604 -7.46 8.07 -15.44
CA LEU A 604 -8.26 9.28 -15.20
C LEU A 604 -8.85 9.86 -16.51
N ASN A 605 -8.14 9.76 -17.63
CA ASN A 605 -8.68 10.13 -18.93
C ASN A 605 -9.79 9.16 -19.39
N ASN A 606 -9.65 7.84 -19.20
CA ASN A 606 -10.70 6.86 -19.49
C ASN A 606 -11.95 7.13 -18.67
N VAL A 607 -11.77 7.38 -17.38
CA VAL A 607 -12.87 7.69 -16.45
C VAL A 607 -13.60 8.97 -16.87
N ARG A 608 -12.90 10.04 -17.27
CA ARG A 608 -13.51 11.26 -17.84
C ARG A 608 -14.33 10.93 -19.08
N ARG A 609 -13.80 10.09 -20.00
CA ARG A 609 -14.50 9.67 -21.24
C ARG A 609 -15.67 8.72 -20.99
N SER A 610 -15.76 8.09 -19.82
CA SER A 610 -16.89 7.21 -19.46
C SER A 610 -18.23 7.98 -19.32
N ASN A 611 -18.18 9.29 -19.36
CA ASN A 611 -19.36 10.17 -19.28
C ASN A 611 -20.23 9.88 -18.03
N GLY A 612 -19.59 9.76 -16.88
CA GLY A 612 -20.24 9.52 -15.60
C GLY A 612 -20.64 8.06 -15.33
N PHE A 613 -20.34 7.13 -16.22
CA PHE A 613 -20.52 5.70 -15.93
C PHE A 613 -19.56 5.22 -14.84
N VAL A 614 -18.35 5.77 -14.77
CA VAL A 614 -17.39 5.55 -13.67
C VAL A 614 -17.23 6.84 -12.88
N PRO A 615 -18.03 7.07 -11.82
CA PRO A 615 -17.93 8.29 -11.02
C PRO A 615 -16.98 8.21 -9.83
N LEU A 616 -16.44 7.01 -9.52
CA LEU A 616 -15.53 6.71 -8.43
C LEU A 616 -14.33 5.97 -8.99
N ASP A 617 -13.13 6.44 -8.68
CA ASP A 617 -11.88 5.83 -9.13
C ASP A 617 -10.80 5.95 -8.05
N SER A 618 -10.12 4.85 -7.76
CA SER A 618 -9.20 4.75 -6.62
C SER A 618 -8.08 3.76 -6.94
N PRO A 619 -6.86 4.23 -7.16
CA PRO A 619 -5.71 3.33 -7.21
C PRO A 619 -5.42 2.70 -5.85
N ALA A 620 -5.05 1.45 -5.86
CA ALA A 620 -4.53 0.70 -4.73
C ALA A 620 -2.98 0.74 -4.76
N ASN A 621 -2.27 1.00 -3.66
CA ASN A 621 -2.66 1.49 -2.35
C ASN A 621 -2.28 2.97 -2.19
N ALA A 622 -2.92 3.67 -1.23
CA ALA A 622 -2.50 5.03 -0.86
C ALA A 622 -1.11 5.07 -0.22
N LEU A 623 -0.79 4.08 0.60
CA LEU A 623 0.41 4.00 1.44
C LEU A 623 1.28 2.78 1.10
N GLN A 624 2.58 2.88 1.42
CA GLN A 624 3.53 1.77 1.36
C GLN A 624 4.65 2.00 2.39
N PRO A 625 4.91 1.08 3.32
CA PRO A 625 6.13 1.12 4.13
C PRO A 625 7.33 0.88 3.22
N TYR A 626 8.34 1.72 3.33
CA TYR A 626 9.57 1.56 2.55
C TYR A 626 10.28 0.27 2.94
N GLN A 627 10.70 -0.51 1.94
CA GLN A 627 11.37 -1.81 2.14
C GLN A 627 10.46 -2.90 2.77
N GLN A 628 9.16 -2.73 2.71
CA GLN A 628 8.19 -3.74 3.13
C GLN A 628 7.32 -4.11 1.95
N ASN A 629 7.46 -5.35 1.48
CA ASN A 629 6.71 -5.90 0.34
C ASN A 629 6.55 -7.42 0.50
N ASP A 630 6.25 -7.87 1.71
CA ASP A 630 6.18 -9.30 2.05
C ASP A 630 5.01 -10.01 1.39
N ASN A 631 3.91 -9.30 1.14
CA ASN A 631 2.73 -9.83 0.46
C ASN A 631 2.66 -9.47 -1.03
N GLY A 632 3.69 -8.81 -1.58
CA GLY A 632 3.65 -8.23 -2.91
C GLY A 632 2.89 -6.90 -2.93
N TRP A 633 2.34 -6.49 -4.07
CA TRP A 633 1.52 -5.28 -4.20
C TRP A 633 2.28 -3.98 -3.90
N ASP A 634 3.50 -3.85 -4.45
CA ASP A 634 4.34 -2.66 -4.35
C ASP A 634 3.79 -1.52 -5.23
N GLN A 635 2.67 -0.90 -4.78
CA GLN A 635 1.90 0.05 -5.57
C GLN A 635 1.53 1.33 -4.80
N GLY A 636 2.15 1.58 -3.64
CA GLY A 636 1.85 2.73 -2.79
C GLY A 636 2.19 4.07 -3.43
N GLN A 637 1.41 5.09 -3.10
CA GLN A 637 1.61 6.47 -3.57
C GLN A 637 2.40 7.30 -2.56
N ILE A 638 2.16 7.11 -1.28
CA ILE A 638 2.85 7.75 -0.16
C ILE A 638 3.71 6.69 0.50
N PHE A 639 5.01 6.86 0.44
CA PHE A 639 5.98 6.00 1.09
C PHE A 639 6.37 6.55 2.45
N PHE A 640 6.60 5.65 3.40
CA PHE A 640 7.02 6.04 4.74
C PHE A 640 8.03 5.05 5.34
N SER A 641 8.83 5.58 6.27
CA SER A 641 9.64 4.83 7.23
C SER A 641 9.24 5.28 8.66
N PRO A 642 9.82 4.71 9.71
CA PRO A 642 9.56 5.23 11.07
C PRO A 642 9.82 6.72 11.23
N SER A 643 10.76 7.30 10.48
CA SER A 643 11.23 8.70 10.66
C SER A 643 11.00 9.63 9.47
N SER A 644 10.43 9.16 8.36
CA SER A 644 10.24 10.01 7.17
C SER A 644 9.08 9.56 6.29
N VAL A 645 8.54 10.54 5.54
CA VAL A 645 7.47 10.33 4.54
C VAL A 645 7.88 11.02 3.25
N TRP A 646 7.63 10.39 2.11
CA TRP A 646 7.82 10.97 0.78
C TRP A 646 6.82 10.39 -0.22
N ASN A 647 6.65 11.07 -1.35
CA ASN A 647 5.58 10.77 -2.29
C ASN A 647 6.15 10.28 -3.62
N GLN A 648 5.52 9.28 -4.21
CA GLN A 648 5.91 8.67 -5.48
C GLN A 648 5.27 9.39 -6.70
N PRO A 649 5.76 9.16 -7.92
CA PRO A 649 5.19 9.76 -9.12
C PRO A 649 3.66 9.60 -9.29
N PRO A 650 3.01 8.45 -8.97
CA PRO A 650 1.56 8.33 -9.03
C PRO A 650 0.80 9.30 -8.11
N TYR A 651 1.33 9.59 -6.91
CA TYR A 651 0.79 10.62 -6.02
C TYR A 651 0.69 11.98 -6.72
N TYR A 652 1.76 12.39 -7.41
CA TYR A 652 1.80 13.69 -8.10
C TYR A 652 0.91 13.72 -9.34
N ALA A 653 0.76 12.60 -10.05
CA ALA A 653 -0.18 12.51 -11.14
C ALA A 653 -1.63 12.73 -10.66
N GLN A 654 -1.99 12.10 -9.54
CA GLN A 654 -3.28 12.29 -8.88
C GLN A 654 -3.47 13.74 -8.41
N GLN A 655 -2.48 14.31 -7.72
CA GLN A 655 -2.52 15.68 -7.23
C GLN A 655 -2.74 16.68 -8.37
N MET A 656 -1.97 16.60 -9.45
CA MET A 656 -2.11 17.46 -10.62
C MET A 656 -3.52 17.40 -11.21
N ALA A 657 -4.08 16.18 -11.29
CA ALA A 657 -5.41 15.96 -11.85
C ALA A 657 -6.52 16.53 -10.94
N ALA A 658 -6.41 16.32 -9.63
CA ALA A 658 -7.38 16.78 -8.64
C ALA A 658 -7.39 18.32 -8.52
N GLU A 659 -6.22 18.95 -8.44
CA GLU A 659 -6.09 20.41 -8.34
C GLU A 659 -6.61 21.16 -9.58
N THR A 660 -6.65 20.50 -10.72
CA THR A 660 -7.07 21.10 -12.00
C THR A 660 -8.43 20.61 -12.48
N HIS A 661 -9.20 19.95 -11.62
CA HIS A 661 -10.53 19.44 -11.95
C HIS A 661 -11.44 20.49 -12.56
N GLN A 662 -12.11 20.14 -13.66
CA GLN A 662 -13.21 20.88 -14.24
C GLN A 662 -14.39 19.93 -14.54
N PRO A 663 -15.64 20.34 -14.27
CA PRO A 663 -16.78 19.40 -14.25
C PRO A 663 -17.31 18.99 -15.63
N LEU A 664 -16.93 19.69 -16.71
CA LEU A 664 -17.49 19.45 -18.02
C LEU A 664 -16.47 18.87 -18.98
N LEU A 665 -16.74 17.66 -19.49
CA LEU A 665 -15.95 17.06 -20.58
C LEU A 665 -16.33 17.75 -21.89
N VAL A 666 -15.33 18.22 -22.65
CA VAL A 666 -15.54 18.81 -23.98
C VAL A 666 -14.88 17.98 -25.08
N GLU A 667 -15.39 18.13 -26.32
CA GLU A 667 -14.83 17.41 -27.45
C GLU A 667 -13.38 17.81 -27.72
N SER A 668 -12.53 16.80 -27.83
CA SER A 668 -11.12 16.97 -28.16
C SER A 668 -10.66 15.91 -29.14
N GLU A 669 -10.01 16.33 -30.22
CA GLU A 669 -9.46 15.45 -31.25
C GLU A 669 -7.95 15.67 -31.41
N LEU A 670 -7.20 14.57 -31.34
CA LEU A 670 -5.76 14.55 -31.53
C LEU A 670 -5.42 14.07 -32.95
N SER A 671 -4.66 14.87 -33.71
CA SER A 671 -4.19 14.45 -35.03
C SER A 671 -3.04 13.46 -34.92
N ARG A 672 -3.25 12.20 -35.40
CA ARG A 672 -2.25 11.15 -35.67
C ARG A 672 -1.05 11.06 -34.71
N MET A 673 -1.27 10.60 -33.49
CA MET A 673 -0.19 10.21 -32.58
C MET A 673 -0.52 8.89 -31.88
N SER A 674 0.39 7.93 -31.95
CA SER A 674 0.14 6.58 -31.41
C SER A 674 0.39 6.48 -29.89
N ASN A 675 1.17 7.38 -29.29
CA ASN A 675 1.66 7.28 -27.92
C ASN A 675 1.30 8.53 -27.08
N ILE A 676 0.27 9.27 -27.49
CA ILE A 676 -0.26 10.39 -26.72
C ILE A 676 -1.75 10.19 -26.56
N ASP A 677 -2.23 10.34 -25.33
CA ASP A 677 -3.65 10.39 -25.00
C ASP A 677 -3.99 11.76 -24.45
N VAL A 678 -5.20 12.26 -24.75
CA VAL A 678 -5.66 13.58 -24.29
C VAL A 678 -7.14 13.57 -23.93
N THR A 679 -7.49 14.33 -22.88
CA THR A 679 -8.87 14.78 -22.63
C THR A 679 -8.87 16.28 -22.37
N ALA A 680 -9.98 16.94 -22.68
CA ALA A 680 -10.17 18.34 -22.38
C ALA A 680 -11.41 18.54 -21.51
N THR A 681 -11.28 19.37 -20.49
CA THR A 681 -12.35 19.67 -19.55
C THR A 681 -12.53 21.18 -19.38
N ARG A 682 -13.72 21.63 -19.00
CA ARG A 682 -14.05 23.05 -18.94
C ARG A 682 -14.83 23.38 -17.67
N SER A 683 -14.59 24.59 -17.13
CA SER A 683 -15.42 25.18 -16.07
C SER A 683 -16.86 25.46 -16.54
N GLU A 684 -17.81 25.48 -15.62
CA GLU A 684 -19.20 25.80 -15.90
C GLU A 684 -19.38 27.20 -16.52
N ASP A 685 -18.60 28.19 -16.04
CA ASP A 685 -18.60 29.56 -16.56
C ASP A 685 -17.88 29.71 -17.92
N GLY A 686 -17.26 28.63 -18.41
CA GLY A 686 -16.57 28.58 -19.69
C GLY A 686 -15.27 29.37 -19.76
N LYS A 687 -14.73 29.86 -18.64
CA LYS A 687 -13.52 30.71 -18.62
C LYS A 687 -12.24 29.95 -18.39
N THR A 688 -12.32 28.69 -17.96
CA THR A 688 -11.18 27.80 -17.75
C THR A 688 -11.35 26.56 -18.59
N LEU A 689 -10.34 26.24 -19.38
CA LEU A 689 -10.20 24.98 -20.12
C LEU A 689 -8.95 24.28 -19.62
N VAL A 690 -9.06 22.99 -19.34
CA VAL A 690 -7.93 22.16 -18.89
C VAL A 690 -7.74 21.01 -19.88
N ILE A 691 -6.48 20.82 -20.32
CA ILE A 691 -6.08 19.72 -21.18
C ILE A 691 -5.21 18.78 -20.37
N HIS A 692 -5.65 17.54 -20.22
CA HIS A 692 -4.88 16.46 -19.61
C HIS A 692 -4.25 15.61 -20.70
N ALA A 693 -2.91 15.62 -20.81
CA ALA A 693 -2.18 14.94 -21.86
C ALA A 693 -1.16 13.95 -21.27
N VAL A 694 -1.24 12.69 -21.68
CA VAL A 694 -0.31 11.61 -21.32
C VAL A 694 0.53 11.28 -22.55
N ASN A 695 1.82 11.57 -22.51
CA ASN A 695 2.79 11.14 -23.51
C ASN A 695 3.62 9.96 -22.98
N TYR A 696 3.27 8.75 -23.38
CA TYR A 696 3.98 7.52 -23.02
C TYR A 696 5.00 7.06 -24.09
N GLY A 697 5.32 7.96 -25.04
CA GLY A 697 6.36 7.78 -26.04
C GLY A 697 7.71 8.33 -25.60
N THR A 698 8.76 7.89 -26.28
CA THR A 698 10.15 8.29 -26.02
C THR A 698 10.55 9.63 -26.67
N THR A 699 9.63 10.30 -27.35
CA THR A 699 9.89 11.56 -28.06
C THR A 699 9.01 12.69 -27.52
N THR A 700 9.55 13.91 -27.48
CA THR A 700 8.81 15.11 -27.15
C THR A 700 7.78 15.45 -28.25
N GLY A 701 6.51 15.65 -27.83
CA GLY A 701 5.45 16.16 -28.69
C GLY A 701 5.40 17.70 -28.68
N ASN A 702 4.99 18.31 -29.79
CA ASN A 702 4.71 19.76 -29.87
C ASN A 702 3.40 19.95 -30.63
N LEU A 703 2.31 20.19 -29.89
CA LEU A 703 0.96 20.26 -30.45
C LEU A 703 0.60 21.70 -30.81
N THR A 704 0.04 21.90 -31.99
CA THR A 704 -0.68 23.13 -32.31
C THR A 704 -2.07 23.05 -31.70
N LEU A 705 -2.45 24.02 -30.87
CA LEU A 705 -3.80 24.11 -30.30
C LEU A 705 -4.75 24.81 -31.29
N ASN A 706 -5.78 24.09 -31.74
CA ASN A 706 -6.90 24.62 -32.47
C ASN A 706 -8.09 24.69 -31.52
N LEU A 707 -8.42 25.88 -31.06
CA LEU A 707 -9.48 26.10 -30.07
C LEU A 707 -10.60 26.89 -30.70
N SER A 708 -11.84 26.36 -30.61
CA SER A 708 -13.07 27.02 -31.06
C SER A 708 -14.05 27.18 -29.92
N ASN A 709 -14.95 28.16 -30.06
CA ASN A 709 -16.00 28.45 -29.10
C ASN A 709 -15.49 28.67 -27.64
N PHE A 710 -14.30 29.26 -27.53
CA PHE A 710 -13.67 29.67 -26.26
C PHE A 710 -13.34 31.17 -26.38
N GLY A 711 -13.33 31.89 -25.29
CA GLY A 711 -13.00 33.30 -25.26
C GLY A 711 -11.55 33.60 -25.66
N GLU A 712 -11.18 34.87 -25.71
CA GLU A 712 -9.81 35.26 -25.96
C GLU A 712 -8.89 34.70 -24.85
N VAL A 713 -7.89 33.88 -25.23
CA VAL A 713 -6.93 33.25 -24.31
C VAL A 713 -6.05 34.31 -23.69
N LYS A 714 -6.07 34.43 -22.36
CA LYS A 714 -5.23 35.33 -21.55
C LYS A 714 -3.96 34.71 -21.07
N SER A 715 -4.02 33.47 -20.65
CA SER A 715 -2.87 32.78 -20.08
C SER A 715 -2.95 31.27 -20.30
N ILE A 716 -1.80 30.63 -20.37
CA ILE A 716 -1.65 29.18 -20.40
C ILE A 716 -0.61 28.81 -19.36
N LYS A 717 -0.97 27.99 -18.38
CA LYS A 717 -0.05 27.36 -17.46
C LYS A 717 0.15 25.89 -17.84
N ARG A 718 1.37 25.40 -17.72
CA ARG A 718 1.72 23.99 -17.93
C ARG A 718 2.28 23.41 -16.67
N LEU A 719 1.64 22.39 -16.11
CA LEU A 719 2.18 21.50 -15.09
C LEU A 719 2.68 20.23 -15.79
N SER A 720 3.89 19.79 -15.52
CA SER A 720 4.45 18.59 -16.18
C SER A 720 5.21 17.73 -15.19
N LEU A 721 4.80 16.46 -15.06
CA LEU A 721 5.50 15.39 -14.37
C LEU A 721 6.17 14.52 -15.43
N SER A 722 7.50 14.33 -15.38
CA SER A 722 8.22 13.57 -16.41
C SER A 722 9.47 12.91 -15.85
N GLY A 723 9.82 11.72 -16.36
CA GLY A 723 11.00 10.96 -15.97
C GLY A 723 11.16 9.69 -16.82
N PRO A 724 12.20 8.88 -16.59
CA PRO A 724 12.27 7.54 -17.19
C PRO A 724 11.13 6.67 -16.65
N ALA A 725 10.78 5.58 -17.37
CA ALA A 725 9.66 4.70 -16.99
C ALA A 725 9.79 4.16 -15.56
N ASN A 726 10.98 3.76 -15.18
CA ASN A 726 11.32 3.27 -13.83
C ASN A 726 11.77 4.38 -12.86
N GLY A 727 11.38 5.65 -13.11
CA GLY A 727 11.72 6.76 -12.23
C GLY A 727 10.88 6.73 -10.96
N GLU A 728 11.52 6.73 -9.81
CA GLU A 728 10.91 6.72 -8.49
C GLU A 728 11.58 7.73 -7.55
N ASN A 729 10.87 8.16 -6.52
CA ASN A 729 11.44 8.96 -5.45
C ASN A 729 11.91 8.04 -4.31
N THR A 730 13.05 8.37 -3.71
CA THR A 730 13.67 7.58 -2.64
C THR A 730 13.87 8.42 -1.38
N PRO A 731 14.15 7.82 -0.21
CA PRO A 731 14.45 8.58 1.00
C PRO A 731 15.63 9.57 0.82
N MET A 732 16.59 9.22 -0.03
CA MET A 732 17.77 10.08 -0.33
C MET A 732 17.44 11.18 -1.35
N GLN A 733 16.43 10.96 -2.18
CA GLN A 733 15.97 11.88 -3.22
C GLN A 733 14.44 11.96 -3.24
N PRO A 734 13.82 12.46 -2.15
CA PRO A 734 12.38 12.36 -1.96
C PRO A 734 11.54 13.24 -2.90
N ARG A 735 12.18 14.08 -3.69
CA ARG A 735 11.56 15.02 -4.63
C ARG A 735 12.26 15.03 -6.00
N LEU A 736 12.82 13.91 -6.44
CA LEU A 736 13.52 13.81 -7.73
C LEU A 736 12.53 13.98 -8.91
N TYR A 737 11.37 13.32 -8.81
CA TYR A 737 10.28 13.39 -9.79
C TYR A 737 9.08 14.06 -9.15
N VAL A 738 8.93 15.35 -9.42
CA VAL A 738 7.83 16.21 -8.95
C VAL A 738 7.31 17.07 -10.11
N PRO A 739 6.06 17.54 -10.06
CA PRO A 739 5.52 18.44 -11.08
C PRO A 739 6.34 19.75 -11.20
N VAL A 740 6.53 20.18 -12.42
CA VAL A 740 7.14 21.49 -12.74
C VAL A 740 6.07 22.37 -13.41
N GLU A 741 5.79 23.52 -12.80
CA GLU A 741 4.88 24.53 -13.35
C GLU A 741 5.66 25.61 -14.12
N VAL A 742 5.16 25.96 -15.32
CA VAL A 742 5.69 27.06 -16.13
C VAL A 742 4.56 27.77 -16.86
N ASP A 743 4.69 29.08 -17.06
CA ASP A 743 3.84 29.84 -17.96
C ASP A 743 4.24 29.56 -19.43
N VAL A 744 3.22 29.42 -20.30
CA VAL A 744 3.39 29.17 -21.73
C VAL A 744 2.92 30.40 -22.48
N GLU A 745 3.72 30.88 -23.44
CA GLU A 745 3.35 32.02 -24.30
C GLU A 745 2.11 31.69 -25.14
N VAL A 746 1.13 32.55 -25.10
CA VAL A 746 -0.12 32.39 -25.86
C VAL A 746 0.21 32.36 -27.35
N GLY A 747 -0.33 31.36 -28.08
CA GLY A 747 -0.07 31.14 -29.50
C GLY A 747 1.17 30.26 -29.78
N SER A 748 1.96 29.92 -28.78
CA SER A 748 3.04 28.93 -28.93
C SER A 748 2.51 27.51 -28.98
N LYS A 749 3.34 26.55 -29.46
CA LYS A 749 2.97 25.14 -29.45
C LYS A 749 2.96 24.58 -28.01
N LEU A 750 1.99 23.73 -27.70
CA LEU A 750 1.91 22.99 -26.45
C LEU A 750 2.96 21.88 -26.45
N ARG A 751 3.97 22.00 -25.58
CA ARG A 751 5.06 21.02 -25.47
C ARG A 751 4.71 19.94 -24.48
N LEU A 752 4.76 18.68 -24.93
CA LEU A 752 4.68 17.46 -24.11
C LEU A 752 6.05 16.82 -24.05
N ASN A 753 6.68 16.78 -22.88
CA ASN A 753 7.93 16.05 -22.73
C ASN A 753 7.76 14.57 -23.08
N ALA A 754 8.86 13.90 -23.45
CA ALA A 754 8.85 12.45 -23.56
C ALA A 754 8.52 11.84 -22.18
N TYR A 755 7.75 10.78 -22.17
CA TYR A 755 7.33 10.04 -20.99
C TYR A 755 6.87 10.97 -19.85
N SER A 756 5.71 11.61 -20.05
CA SER A 756 5.19 12.65 -19.16
C SER A 756 3.66 12.66 -19.06
N TYR A 757 3.16 13.04 -17.89
CA TYR A 757 1.83 13.58 -17.71
C TYR A 757 1.92 15.11 -17.67
N THR A 758 1.16 15.78 -18.52
CA THR A 758 1.17 17.24 -18.67
C THR A 758 -0.25 17.78 -18.63
N VAL A 759 -0.47 18.78 -17.78
CA VAL A 759 -1.74 19.49 -17.65
C VAL A 759 -1.54 20.91 -18.12
N PHE A 760 -2.38 21.37 -19.07
CA PHE A 760 -2.44 22.76 -19.48
C PHE A 760 -3.70 23.40 -18.93
N VAL A 761 -3.56 24.45 -18.14
CA VAL A 761 -4.67 25.27 -17.64
C VAL A 761 -4.73 26.55 -18.46
N ILE A 762 -5.80 26.72 -19.22
CA ILE A 762 -6.00 27.81 -20.17
C ILE A 762 -7.11 28.70 -19.63
N SER A 763 -6.84 29.98 -19.45
CA SER A 763 -7.80 30.98 -18.98
C SER A 763 -8.17 31.97 -20.07
N ALA A 764 -9.45 32.34 -20.13
CA ALA A 764 -9.99 33.33 -21.07
C ALA A 764 -10.68 34.50 -20.35
N SER A 765 -10.85 35.62 -21.11
CA SER A 765 -11.61 36.79 -20.63
C SER A 765 -13.11 36.60 -20.71
N ASP A 766 -13.59 36.12 -21.88
CA ASP A 766 -14.98 35.91 -22.20
C ASP A 766 -15.14 34.71 -23.13
N VAL A 767 -16.27 34.03 -23.05
CA VAL A 767 -16.60 32.91 -23.93
C VAL A 767 -17.39 33.43 -25.12
N LEU A 768 -16.89 33.18 -26.33
CA LEU A 768 -17.60 33.55 -27.56
C LEU A 768 -18.87 32.70 -27.76
N GLY A 769 -20.00 33.33 -27.93
CA GLY A 769 -21.25 32.66 -28.35
C GLY A 769 -22.03 31.89 -27.28
N MET A 770 -21.66 31.98 -26.02
CA MET A 770 -22.52 31.45 -24.94
C MET A 770 -23.60 32.51 -24.55
N GLU A 771 -24.83 32.25 -24.92
CA GLU A 771 -25.95 32.90 -24.22
C GLU A 771 -25.88 32.47 -22.72
N LYS A 772 -25.93 33.46 -21.84
CA LYS A 772 -26.20 33.20 -20.43
C LYS A 772 -27.56 32.52 -20.36
N HIS A 773 -27.59 31.21 -20.28
CA HIS A 773 -28.75 30.56 -19.69
C HIS A 773 -28.71 30.92 -18.19
N THR A 774 -29.26 32.08 -17.87
CA THR A 774 -29.79 32.34 -16.55
C THR A 774 -31.00 31.43 -16.41
N ALA A 775 -30.77 30.19 -15.98
CA ALA A 775 -31.86 29.47 -15.37
C ALA A 775 -32.23 30.28 -14.14
N ASP A 776 -33.41 30.94 -14.19
CA ASP A 776 -34.03 31.48 -13.02
C ASP A 776 -34.38 30.34 -12.07
N TYR A 777 -33.39 29.99 -11.23
CA TYR A 777 -33.69 29.16 -10.05
C TYR A 777 -34.29 30.08 -8.98
N PRO A 778 -35.42 29.69 -8.39
CA PRO A 778 -36.02 30.49 -7.32
C PRO A 778 -35.02 30.62 -6.14
N ASP A 779 -34.87 31.82 -5.67
CA ASP A 779 -33.78 32.33 -4.81
C ASP A 779 -33.61 31.72 -3.40
N ASP A 780 -34.34 30.70 -2.98
CA ASP A 780 -34.33 30.24 -1.59
C ASP A 780 -34.18 28.71 -1.36
N LYS A 781 -33.79 27.96 -2.37
CA LYS A 781 -33.64 26.51 -2.22
C LYS A 781 -32.22 26.12 -1.77
N CYS A 782 -32.14 25.32 -0.72
CA CYS A 782 -30.91 24.71 -0.22
C CYS A 782 -30.77 23.29 -0.78
N TYR A 783 -29.56 22.91 -1.15
CA TYR A 783 -29.25 21.58 -1.69
C TYR A 783 -28.13 20.93 -0.87
N ASP A 784 -28.13 19.60 -0.80
CA ASP A 784 -27.01 18.84 -0.27
C ASP A 784 -25.86 18.77 -1.30
N LEU A 785 -24.74 18.14 -0.91
CA LEU A 785 -23.58 17.97 -1.78
C LEU A 785 -23.85 17.09 -3.02
N ALA A 786 -24.91 16.28 -2.98
CA ALA A 786 -25.36 15.47 -4.11
C ALA A 786 -26.36 16.20 -5.03
N GLY A 787 -26.64 17.49 -4.77
CA GLY A 787 -27.57 18.29 -5.54
C GLY A 787 -29.05 18.04 -5.22
N ARG A 788 -29.39 17.38 -4.12
CA ARG A 788 -30.77 17.12 -3.71
C ARG A 788 -31.32 18.30 -2.89
N LEU A 789 -32.56 18.67 -3.15
CA LEU A 789 -33.24 19.75 -2.42
C LEU A 789 -33.40 19.40 -0.92
N ILE A 790 -32.90 20.24 -0.05
CA ILE A 790 -33.05 20.11 1.40
C ILE A 790 -34.20 20.99 1.86
N ASN A 791 -35.26 20.40 2.40
CA ASN A 791 -36.40 21.11 2.96
C ASN A 791 -36.21 21.52 4.44
N ASP A 792 -35.27 20.94 5.13
CA ASP A 792 -34.89 21.24 6.50
C ASP A 792 -33.38 21.31 6.67
N THR A 793 -32.85 22.49 6.94
CA THR A 793 -31.41 22.75 7.07
C THR A 793 -30.89 22.57 8.51
N THR A 794 -31.72 22.16 9.45
CA THR A 794 -31.36 22.09 10.88
C THR A 794 -30.31 21.01 11.17
N ASN A 795 -30.26 19.94 10.38
CA ASN A 795 -29.38 18.80 10.57
C ASN A 795 -28.30 18.64 9.46
N ALA A 796 -28.26 19.53 8.49
CA ALA A 796 -27.28 19.44 7.41
C ALA A 796 -25.96 20.12 7.80
N THR A 797 -24.87 19.38 7.83
CA THR A 797 -23.53 19.89 8.15
C THR A 797 -22.96 20.79 7.04
N ILE A 798 -23.36 20.52 5.79
CA ILE A 798 -22.97 21.32 4.62
C ILE A 798 -24.21 21.51 3.76
N ILE A 799 -24.49 22.75 3.40
CA ILE A 799 -25.58 23.12 2.49
C ILE A 799 -25.03 23.94 1.31
N ILE A 800 -25.63 23.78 0.14
CA ILE A 800 -25.38 24.61 -1.04
C ILE A 800 -26.60 25.49 -1.25
N GLN A 801 -26.40 26.78 -1.13
CA GLN A 801 -27.42 27.82 -1.40
C GLN A 801 -26.79 28.88 -2.29
N ASN A 802 -27.49 29.27 -3.35
CA ASN A 802 -27.01 30.28 -4.29
C ASN A 802 -25.60 29.97 -4.83
N ARG A 803 -25.30 28.68 -5.14
CA ARG A 803 -23.96 28.17 -5.55
C ARG A 803 -22.82 28.41 -4.56
N ARG A 804 -23.12 28.69 -3.31
CA ARG A 804 -22.12 28.81 -2.24
C ARG A 804 -22.30 27.68 -1.21
N LYS A 805 -21.18 27.13 -0.80
CA LYS A 805 -21.12 26.08 0.22
C LYS A 805 -21.08 26.75 1.60
N PHE A 806 -21.96 26.35 2.48
CA PHE A 806 -21.98 26.79 3.87
C PHE A 806 -21.75 25.59 4.78
N LEU A 807 -20.83 25.74 5.74
CA LEU A 807 -20.69 24.88 6.91
C LEU A 807 -21.59 25.47 8.01
N LYS A 808 -22.41 24.61 8.60
CA LYS A 808 -23.21 24.98 9.76
C LYS A 808 -22.61 24.39 11.01
#